data_5d745a4ab6fa3bcb6a650970780afdd5
#
_entry.id   5d745a4ab6fa3bcb6a650970780afdd5
#
_cell.length_a   1.000
_cell.length_b   1.000
_cell.length_c   1.000
_cell.angle_alpha   90.00
_cell.angle_beta   90.00
_cell.angle_gamma   90.00
#
_symmetry.space_group_name_H-M   'P 1'
#
loop_
_entity.id
_entity.type
_entity.pdbx_description
1 polymer ?
#
loop_
_entity_poly.entity_id
_entity_poly.type
_entity_poly.pdbx_seq_one_letter_code
_entity_poly.pdbx_strand_id
1 'polypeptide(L)'
;MMLWGKAEKRQPTHAQRLFHGLVREWLWIGLLLLPITAYLSLSPGLALNNPLYDSLRRLTPLPVDPRVLLVTIDDSSLKKLGRWPWPRSVHADLIDRLSAAQPAGILFDVIFSEPGDPANDKRLAESVCNAGNVLLPLVREGAANYSQPDTQVMPLLKCAKGLGHINVEADSDGVVRSLYLREGPAEATAPQLAWLAYEMSGELSEMPGEPLQSLTEHWHREHAIRIPFIATHTHFPSVSYASVLRGEVAPEQLRGRLILVGSTASGMGDRFVTPVSSTIGTTAGVEIQANVLNGLLQGRSIVDLPGWLAALMATSLVALLLGLLLYRPRYALWMTLGCMAVALLGSLALLRLGHWWSPAACLIGLLLSYLIWNWRRLSVILAYFGWELARLDNEPKVLPERRRAPASKGDVLQARIFALEQAVSRTRDTRRFMADGLECLPVATLITDPKGNILLANRIAREVFGNELVTHNLLEQLADLGYPPLHNGVRPALSVLELVEFRDIHQRSLRMELAPLLPAEGDVALGWLLSLTDLSKEREAQQHRETMLRFLSHDLRAPHSAILALLDVHNGESPVFAQIEQQVRRALGLTESFVQLAKAEADGYQFQPTLFAMLVMDAFDQVALIAQLKGIHLVHDLDEADEGMVSADQSLLTRALFNVLENAIKYSPSGTTVRLRHSSAEGWLECRISDQGPGIAAEDLPELFSQYRRFDSAQGSEGLGLGLTMVKAVVERHGGHIGCESVVGKGTTFSIRLPLLED
;
A
#
# COMPACT_ATOMS: atom_id res chain seq x y z
N MET A 1 41.74 1.32 22.58
CA MET A 1 41.17 0.01 22.94
C MET A 1 39.67 0.07 22.73
N MET A 2 39.21 -0.61 21.75
CA MET A 2 37.90 -0.87 21.14
C MET A 2 36.68 -0.66 22.04
N LEU A 3 35.74 0.13 21.51
CA LEU A 3 34.32 0.01 21.79
C LEU A 3 33.56 0.05 20.44
N TRP A 4 33.50 -1.08 19.79
CA TRP A 4 32.53 -1.34 18.71
C TRP A 4 31.23 -1.83 19.35
N GLY A 5 30.29 -0.92 19.53
CA GLY A 5 28.91 -1.25 19.82
C GLY A 5 28.33 -2.05 18.66
N LYS A 6 27.85 -3.27 18.93
CA LYS A 6 27.04 -4.07 18.01
C LYS A 6 25.81 -3.24 17.63
N ALA A 7 25.78 -2.69 16.42
CA ALA A 7 24.57 -2.19 15.82
C ALA A 7 23.63 -3.40 15.65
N GLU A 8 22.58 -3.47 16.43
CA GLU A 8 21.45 -4.37 16.19
C GLU A 8 21.00 -4.19 14.75
N LYS A 9 21.13 -5.23 13.95
CA LYS A 9 20.55 -5.31 12.60
C LYS A 9 19.04 -5.26 12.75
N ARG A 10 18.47 -4.07 12.79
CA ARG A 10 17.01 -3.91 12.62
C ARG A 10 16.62 -4.62 11.34
N GLN A 11 15.72 -5.60 11.43
CA GLN A 11 15.18 -6.27 10.25
C GLN A 11 14.61 -5.19 9.33
N PRO A 12 14.96 -5.21 8.03
CA PRO A 12 14.46 -4.19 7.10
C PRO A 12 12.94 -4.21 7.11
N THR A 13 12.34 -3.04 7.28
CA THR A 13 10.89 -2.88 7.21
C THR A 13 10.38 -3.42 5.87
N HIS A 14 9.12 -3.85 5.82
CA HIS A 14 8.54 -4.42 4.58
C HIS A 14 8.67 -3.45 3.39
N ALA A 15 8.55 -2.14 3.65
CA ALA A 15 8.78 -1.08 2.66
C ALA A 15 10.22 -1.09 2.12
N GLN A 16 11.23 -1.33 2.96
CA GLN A 16 12.62 -1.44 2.53
C GLN A 16 12.87 -2.68 1.67
N ARG A 17 12.25 -3.82 1.98
CA ARG A 17 12.34 -5.04 1.15
C ARG A 17 11.71 -4.83 -0.23
N LEU A 18 10.59 -4.13 -0.32
CA LEU A 18 9.93 -3.78 -1.58
C LEU A 18 10.77 -2.82 -2.41
N PHE A 19 11.42 -1.82 -1.78
CA PHE A 19 12.32 -0.91 -2.46
C PHE A 19 13.55 -1.64 -3.05
N HIS A 20 14.17 -2.54 -2.30
CA HIS A 20 15.26 -3.38 -2.82
C HIS A 20 14.81 -4.30 -3.96
N GLY A 21 13.57 -4.81 -3.89
CA GLY A 21 12.94 -5.55 -4.98
C GLY A 21 12.82 -4.71 -6.26
N LEU A 22 12.32 -3.48 -6.15
CA LEU A 22 12.20 -2.53 -7.27
C LEU A 22 13.55 -2.18 -7.91
N VAL A 23 14.60 -1.93 -7.11
CA VAL A 23 15.96 -1.65 -7.62
C VAL A 23 16.51 -2.84 -8.37
N ARG A 24 16.33 -4.06 -7.86
CA ARG A 24 16.77 -5.29 -8.54
C ARG A 24 16.04 -5.49 -9.88
N GLU A 25 14.74 -5.27 -9.92
CA GLU A 25 13.96 -5.34 -11.16
C GLU A 25 14.36 -4.25 -12.15
N TRP A 26 14.65 -3.04 -11.69
CA TRP A 26 15.16 -1.95 -12.50
C TRP A 26 16.49 -2.33 -13.19
N LEU A 27 17.39 -2.98 -12.45
CA LEU A 27 18.64 -3.50 -13.04
C LEU A 27 18.38 -4.53 -14.14
N TRP A 28 17.42 -5.45 -13.96
CA TRP A 28 17.02 -6.40 -14.98
C TRP A 28 16.40 -5.74 -16.21
N ILE A 29 15.57 -4.70 -16.01
CA ILE A 29 15.01 -3.90 -17.11
C ILE A 29 16.14 -3.24 -17.90
N GLY A 30 17.11 -2.63 -17.23
CA GLY A 30 18.28 -2.03 -17.85
C GLY A 30 19.12 -3.06 -18.62
N LEU A 31 19.40 -4.21 -17.98
CA LEU A 31 20.17 -5.31 -18.59
C LEU A 31 19.49 -5.86 -19.87
N LEU A 32 18.17 -5.79 -19.95
CA LEU A 32 17.41 -6.23 -21.14
C LEU A 32 17.33 -5.13 -22.21
N LEU A 33 16.96 -3.89 -21.81
CA LEU A 33 16.66 -2.82 -22.76
C LEU A 33 17.90 -2.19 -23.41
N LEU A 34 19.02 -2.08 -22.68
CA LEU A 34 20.24 -1.46 -23.24
C LEU A 34 20.80 -2.29 -24.39
N PRO A 35 20.99 -3.63 -24.27
CA PRO A 35 21.45 -4.44 -25.42
C PRO A 35 20.48 -4.45 -26.60
N ILE A 36 19.16 -4.47 -26.32
CA ILE A 36 18.13 -4.37 -27.36
C ILE A 36 18.25 -3.05 -28.11
N THR A 37 18.37 -1.94 -27.38
CA THR A 37 18.54 -0.60 -27.99
C THR A 37 19.83 -0.52 -28.81
N ALA A 38 20.93 -1.09 -28.31
CA ALA A 38 22.19 -1.16 -29.03
C ALA A 38 22.02 -1.96 -30.31
N TYR A 39 21.42 -3.15 -30.22
CA TYR A 39 21.18 -4.00 -31.39
C TYR A 39 20.30 -3.30 -32.44
N LEU A 40 19.20 -2.67 -32.02
CA LEU A 40 18.33 -1.92 -32.92
C LEU A 40 19.05 -0.72 -33.55
N SER A 41 19.96 -0.07 -32.82
CA SER A 41 20.76 1.05 -33.35
C SER A 41 21.78 0.59 -34.41
N LEU A 42 22.30 -0.63 -34.28
CA LEU A 42 23.21 -1.24 -35.24
C LEU A 42 22.50 -1.84 -36.46
N SER A 43 21.16 -2.00 -36.38
CA SER A 43 20.37 -2.59 -37.46
C SER A 43 19.94 -1.53 -38.47
N PRO A 44 20.43 -1.56 -39.70
CA PRO A 44 20.12 -0.55 -40.73
C PRO A 44 18.64 -0.60 -41.18
N GLY A 45 18.01 -1.75 -41.10
CA GLY A 45 16.66 -2.02 -41.63
C GLY A 45 15.49 -1.59 -40.73
N LEU A 46 15.67 -0.74 -39.69
CA LEU A 46 14.58 -0.31 -38.86
C LEU A 46 13.62 0.61 -39.64
N ALA A 47 12.38 0.20 -39.81
CA ALA A 47 11.37 0.86 -40.65
C ALA A 47 11.14 2.37 -40.32
N LEU A 48 11.45 2.81 -39.11
CA LEU A 48 11.30 4.20 -38.66
C LEU A 48 12.51 5.09 -39.06
N ASN A 49 13.67 4.51 -39.48
CA ASN A 49 14.86 5.28 -39.81
C ASN A 49 14.62 6.24 -40.97
N ASN A 50 14.05 5.75 -42.06
CA ASN A 50 13.83 6.52 -43.28
C ASN A 50 12.76 7.63 -43.14
N PRO A 51 11.57 7.38 -42.57
CA PRO A 51 10.59 8.46 -42.32
C PRO A 51 11.13 9.57 -41.42
N LEU A 52 11.91 9.22 -40.38
CA LEU A 52 12.54 10.21 -39.51
C LEU A 52 13.60 11.03 -40.26
N TYR A 53 14.45 10.37 -41.08
CA TYR A 53 15.40 11.07 -41.90
C TYR A 53 14.71 12.07 -42.83
N ASP A 54 13.71 11.61 -43.59
CA ASP A 54 12.99 12.45 -44.57
C ASP A 54 12.33 13.64 -43.88
N SER A 55 11.72 13.42 -42.66
CA SER A 55 11.08 14.47 -41.89
C SER A 55 12.09 15.52 -41.40
N LEU A 56 13.22 15.08 -40.81
CA LEU A 56 14.27 15.98 -40.33
C LEU A 56 14.99 16.69 -41.47
N ARG A 57 15.16 15.99 -42.62
CA ARG A 57 15.81 16.55 -43.80
C ARG A 57 15.01 17.76 -44.41
N ARG A 58 13.66 17.66 -44.40
CA ARG A 58 12.79 18.76 -44.85
C ARG A 58 12.95 20.01 -43.98
N LEU A 59 13.38 19.87 -42.72
CA LEU A 59 13.63 20.97 -41.79
C LEU A 59 15.01 21.61 -41.98
N THR A 60 15.91 21.00 -42.82
CA THR A 60 17.28 21.45 -43.02
C THR A 60 17.61 21.58 -44.52
N PRO A 61 16.84 22.38 -45.30
CA PRO A 61 17.10 22.50 -46.75
C PRO A 61 18.46 23.15 -47.01
N LEU A 62 19.08 22.78 -48.13
CA LEU A 62 20.30 23.42 -48.63
C LEU A 62 19.91 24.53 -49.61
N PRO A 63 20.61 25.65 -49.60
CA PRO A 63 20.49 26.63 -50.64
C PRO A 63 21.11 26.11 -51.96
N VAL A 64 20.74 26.67 -53.09
CA VAL A 64 21.33 26.36 -54.40
C VAL A 64 22.62 27.13 -54.58
N ASP A 65 23.70 26.47 -54.92
CA ASP A 65 24.96 27.11 -55.29
C ASP A 65 24.83 27.77 -56.69
N PRO A 66 25.13 29.01 -56.84
CA PRO A 66 24.98 29.74 -58.11
C PRO A 66 25.90 29.21 -59.23
N ARG A 67 26.90 28.45 -58.89
CA ARG A 67 27.82 27.81 -59.87
C ARG A 67 27.17 26.64 -60.63
N VAL A 68 26.07 26.06 -60.10
CA VAL A 68 25.39 24.91 -60.73
C VAL A 68 24.30 25.40 -61.66
N LEU A 69 24.34 24.96 -62.93
CA LEU A 69 23.32 25.25 -63.92
C LEU A 69 22.91 23.97 -64.66
N LEU A 70 21.61 23.77 -64.82
CA LEU A 70 21.08 22.66 -65.61
C LEU A 70 20.82 23.04 -67.04
N VAL A 71 21.22 22.26 -68.00
CA VAL A 71 20.80 22.30 -69.42
C VAL A 71 19.89 21.12 -69.63
N THR A 72 18.59 21.38 -69.65
CA THR A 72 17.57 20.33 -69.58
C THR A 72 17.08 19.89 -70.94
N ILE A 73 17.11 18.60 -71.24
CA ILE A 73 16.33 17.97 -72.29
C ILE A 73 14.89 17.90 -71.78
N ASP A 74 14.19 18.99 -72.01
CA ASP A 74 12.79 19.21 -71.58
C ASP A 74 11.78 18.88 -72.69
N ASP A 75 10.50 18.87 -72.38
CA ASP A 75 9.42 18.64 -73.37
C ASP A 75 9.45 19.68 -74.51
N SER A 76 9.92 20.90 -74.25
CA SER A 76 10.10 21.95 -75.22
C SER A 76 11.22 21.59 -76.23
N SER A 77 12.31 21.03 -75.75
CA SER A 77 13.41 20.54 -76.59
C SER A 77 12.95 19.41 -77.51
N LEU A 78 12.18 18.43 -76.93
CA LEU A 78 11.65 17.32 -77.74
C LEU A 78 10.71 17.80 -78.85
N LYS A 79 9.86 18.80 -78.56
CA LYS A 79 8.99 19.40 -79.60
C LYS A 79 9.74 20.13 -80.68
N LYS A 80 10.85 20.78 -80.35
CA LYS A 80 11.63 21.65 -81.30
C LYS A 80 12.64 20.86 -82.09
N LEU A 81 13.29 19.86 -81.48
CA LEU A 81 14.40 19.08 -82.13
C LEU A 81 13.92 17.71 -82.63
N GLY A 82 12.70 17.31 -82.35
CA GLY A 82 12.15 16.06 -82.79
C GLY A 82 12.34 14.91 -81.82
N ARG A 83 12.02 13.72 -82.27
CA ARG A 83 11.99 12.48 -81.44
C ARG A 83 13.37 12.10 -80.91
N TRP A 84 13.50 11.82 -79.67
CA TRP A 84 14.66 11.25 -79.00
C TRP A 84 14.85 9.74 -79.40
N PRO A 85 16.05 9.19 -79.54
CA PRO A 85 17.35 9.86 -79.35
C PRO A 85 17.75 10.72 -80.58
N TRP A 86 18.42 11.86 -80.33
CA TRP A 86 18.92 12.75 -81.39
C TRP A 86 20.26 12.24 -81.96
N PRO A 87 20.55 12.59 -83.23
CA PRO A 87 21.88 12.32 -83.81
C PRO A 87 22.97 12.94 -82.91
N ARG A 88 24.12 12.23 -82.79
CA ARG A 88 25.21 12.70 -81.91
C ARG A 88 25.82 14.03 -82.39
N SER A 89 25.67 14.42 -83.61
CA SER A 89 26.04 15.75 -84.12
C SER A 89 25.29 16.87 -83.41
N VAL A 90 24.01 16.67 -82.93
CA VAL A 90 23.25 17.63 -82.18
C VAL A 90 23.90 17.85 -80.80
N HIS A 91 24.42 16.80 -80.19
CA HIS A 91 25.16 16.86 -78.94
C HIS A 91 26.53 17.53 -79.11
N ALA A 92 27.16 17.30 -80.20
CA ALA A 92 28.39 17.97 -80.57
C ALA A 92 28.19 19.47 -80.68
N ASP A 93 27.17 19.90 -81.45
CA ASP A 93 26.80 21.34 -81.58
C ASP A 93 26.47 22.00 -80.26
N LEU A 94 25.83 21.29 -79.30
CA LEU A 94 25.59 21.81 -77.93
C LEU A 94 26.92 22.02 -77.19
N ILE A 95 27.82 21.04 -77.22
CA ILE A 95 29.11 21.12 -76.54
C ILE A 95 29.94 22.24 -77.10
N ASP A 96 29.99 22.44 -78.41
CA ASP A 96 30.70 23.52 -79.04
C ASP A 96 30.16 24.90 -78.62
N ARG A 97 28.81 25.04 -78.51
CA ARG A 97 28.21 26.26 -78.06
C ARG A 97 28.44 26.53 -76.55
N LEU A 98 28.33 25.51 -75.70
CA LEU A 98 28.66 25.61 -74.29
C LEU A 98 30.13 25.98 -74.09
N SER A 99 31.02 25.37 -74.80
CA SER A 99 32.49 25.58 -74.72
C SER A 99 32.88 27.01 -75.16
N ALA A 100 32.17 27.58 -76.13
CA ALA A 100 32.37 28.97 -76.55
C ALA A 100 32.04 30.00 -75.39
N ALA A 101 31.22 29.64 -74.47
CA ALA A 101 30.90 30.41 -73.27
C ALA A 101 31.90 30.23 -72.13
N GLN A 102 32.86 29.33 -72.23
CA GLN A 102 33.88 29.06 -71.20
C GLN A 102 33.32 28.61 -69.87
N PRO A 103 32.51 27.55 -69.74
CA PRO A 103 32.07 26.99 -68.51
C PRO A 103 33.25 26.37 -67.73
N ALA A 104 33.12 26.29 -66.40
CA ALA A 104 34.11 25.61 -65.55
C ALA A 104 34.16 24.12 -65.83
N GLY A 105 33.04 23.48 -66.18
CA GLY A 105 32.94 22.09 -66.58
C GLY A 105 31.58 21.77 -67.17
N ILE A 106 31.51 20.73 -67.98
CA ILE A 106 30.30 20.19 -68.58
C ILE A 106 30.15 18.73 -68.18
N LEU A 107 29.13 18.46 -67.33
CA LEU A 107 28.73 17.09 -66.96
C LEU A 107 27.63 16.68 -67.94
N PHE A 108 27.92 15.66 -68.73
CA PHE A 108 26.97 15.21 -69.73
C PHE A 108 26.30 13.92 -69.24
N ASP A 109 25.11 14.03 -68.65
CA ASP A 109 24.35 12.89 -68.11
C ASP A 109 23.45 12.27 -69.19
N VAL A 110 24.11 11.85 -70.25
CA VAL A 110 23.52 11.10 -71.36
C VAL A 110 24.46 9.97 -71.73
N ILE A 111 23.90 8.77 -71.78
CA ILE A 111 24.64 7.53 -72.01
C ILE A 111 24.75 7.26 -73.51
N PHE A 112 25.98 7.00 -74.00
CA PHE A 112 26.27 6.62 -75.39
C PHE A 112 26.84 5.21 -75.44
N SER A 113 25.98 4.19 -75.21
CA SER A 113 26.41 2.78 -75.03
C SER A 113 26.71 2.03 -76.34
N GLU A 114 26.00 2.43 -77.42
CA GLU A 114 26.14 1.74 -78.72
C GLU A 114 26.83 2.61 -79.79
N PRO A 115 27.59 2.02 -80.70
CA PRO A 115 28.09 2.75 -81.87
C PRO A 115 26.94 3.32 -82.71
N GLY A 116 27.02 4.57 -83.08
CA GLY A 116 26.06 5.23 -83.97
C GLY A 116 26.60 5.36 -85.37
N ASP A 117 26.12 6.39 -86.09
CA ASP A 117 26.72 6.76 -87.37
C ASP A 117 28.16 7.25 -87.16
N PRO A 118 29.16 6.64 -87.88
CA PRO A 118 30.55 6.93 -87.62
C PRO A 118 30.94 8.40 -87.83
N ALA A 119 30.23 9.13 -88.71
CA ALA A 119 30.48 10.55 -88.92
C ALA A 119 29.99 11.43 -87.74
N ASN A 120 28.83 11.07 -87.18
CA ASN A 120 28.28 11.76 -86.05
C ASN A 120 29.07 11.39 -84.75
N ASP A 121 29.54 10.17 -84.61
CA ASP A 121 30.41 9.70 -83.54
C ASP A 121 31.70 10.48 -83.49
N LYS A 122 32.35 10.57 -84.70
CA LYS A 122 33.58 11.35 -84.86
C LYS A 122 33.37 12.81 -84.53
N ARG A 123 32.29 13.46 -85.01
CA ARG A 123 31.95 14.85 -84.76
C ARG A 123 31.82 15.11 -83.28
N LEU A 124 31.13 14.22 -82.54
CA LEU A 124 30.97 14.37 -81.13
C LEU A 124 32.33 14.20 -80.38
N ALA A 125 33.14 13.22 -80.75
CA ALA A 125 34.45 13.03 -80.19
C ALA A 125 35.35 14.28 -80.39
N GLU A 126 35.34 14.88 -81.59
CA GLU A 126 36.08 16.12 -81.92
C GLU A 126 35.60 17.29 -81.02
N SER A 127 34.30 17.47 -80.80
CA SER A 127 33.73 18.53 -79.91
C SER A 127 34.14 18.32 -78.49
N VAL A 128 34.07 17.08 -77.94
CA VAL A 128 34.52 16.74 -76.59
C VAL A 128 36.02 17.00 -76.41
N CYS A 129 36.86 16.62 -77.42
CA CYS A 129 38.28 16.91 -77.40
C CYS A 129 38.62 18.38 -77.39
N ASN A 130 37.91 19.16 -78.21
CA ASN A 130 38.14 20.58 -78.36
C ASN A 130 37.69 21.36 -77.10
N ALA A 131 36.62 20.90 -76.42
CA ALA A 131 36.14 21.46 -75.19
C ALA A 131 37.08 21.27 -74.01
N GLY A 132 37.67 20.06 -73.86
CA GLY A 132 38.69 19.71 -72.88
C GLY A 132 38.26 19.64 -71.43
N ASN A 133 36.99 19.96 -71.16
CA ASN A 133 36.38 20.04 -69.82
C ASN A 133 35.05 19.29 -69.75
N VAL A 134 34.84 18.26 -70.59
CA VAL A 134 33.60 17.44 -70.59
C VAL A 134 33.83 16.18 -69.79
N LEU A 135 32.88 15.93 -68.85
CA LEU A 135 32.78 14.69 -68.08
C LEU A 135 31.64 13.84 -68.66
N LEU A 136 31.90 12.54 -68.84
CA LEU A 136 30.90 11.63 -69.36
C LEU A 136 30.51 10.55 -68.38
N PRO A 137 29.25 10.08 -68.45
CA PRO A 137 28.75 9.09 -67.53
C PRO A 137 29.28 7.68 -67.86
N LEU A 138 29.49 6.94 -66.79
CA LEU A 138 29.77 5.51 -66.80
C LEU A 138 28.69 4.76 -66.10
N VAL A 139 27.93 3.94 -66.81
CA VAL A 139 26.96 3.06 -66.22
C VAL A 139 27.59 1.71 -65.99
N ARG A 140 27.49 1.23 -64.77
CA ARG A 140 27.92 -0.09 -64.38
C ARG A 140 26.74 -0.90 -63.91
N GLU A 141 26.39 -1.96 -64.60
CA GLU A 141 25.35 -2.89 -64.13
C GLU A 141 25.90 -3.73 -63.00
N GLY A 142 25.16 -3.69 -61.88
CA GLY A 142 25.56 -4.36 -60.64
C GLY A 142 25.62 -5.86 -60.76
N ALA A 143 26.45 -6.45 -59.98
CA ALA A 143 26.60 -7.80 -59.45
C ALA A 143 26.21 -9.05 -60.27
N ALA A 144 25.38 -8.99 -61.31
CA ALA A 144 24.98 -10.15 -62.09
C ALA A 144 25.83 -10.40 -63.33
N ASN A 145 26.50 -9.37 -63.89
CA ASN A 145 27.36 -9.51 -65.08
C ASN A 145 28.71 -8.82 -64.86
N TYR A 146 29.64 -9.46 -64.17
CA TYR A 146 30.96 -8.96 -63.80
C TYR A 146 31.94 -8.79 -64.95
N SER A 147 31.56 -9.02 -66.17
CA SER A 147 32.55 -9.27 -67.21
C SER A 147 32.81 -8.13 -68.23
N GLN A 148 32.00 -7.06 -68.24
CA GLN A 148 32.38 -5.89 -69.09
C GLN A 148 31.82 -4.57 -68.48
N PRO A 149 32.67 -3.54 -68.31
CA PRO A 149 32.14 -2.21 -68.10
C PRO A 149 31.41 -1.78 -69.40
N ASP A 150 30.10 -1.31 -69.21
CA ASP A 150 29.42 -0.64 -70.30
C ASP A 150 30.25 0.59 -70.73
N THR A 151 31.01 0.42 -71.73
CA THR A 151 31.95 1.44 -72.15
C THR A 151 31.23 2.43 -73.07
N GLN A 152 31.40 3.71 -72.78
CA GLN A 152 31.21 4.76 -73.71
C GLN A 152 31.96 4.38 -75.06
N VAL A 153 31.42 4.79 -76.18
CA VAL A 153 32.04 4.60 -77.46
C VAL A 153 33.49 5.02 -77.39
N MET A 154 34.43 4.06 -77.75
CA MET A 154 35.87 4.18 -77.55
C MET A 154 36.52 5.53 -78.01
N PRO A 155 36.10 6.19 -79.13
CA PRO A 155 36.61 7.52 -79.45
C PRO A 155 36.33 8.60 -78.41
N LEU A 156 35.15 8.57 -77.76
CA LEU A 156 34.73 9.56 -76.73
C LEU A 156 35.52 9.37 -75.41
N LEU A 157 35.91 8.13 -75.09
CA LEU A 157 36.65 7.84 -73.86
C LEU A 157 38.05 8.53 -73.85
N LYS A 158 38.73 8.64 -75.03
CA LYS A 158 40.07 9.22 -75.11
C LYS A 158 40.10 10.75 -74.86
N CYS A 159 39.01 11.42 -75.12
CA CYS A 159 38.92 12.88 -75.04
C CYS A 159 38.18 13.44 -73.84
N ALA A 160 37.43 12.61 -73.17
CA ALA A 160 36.75 13.05 -71.96
C ALA A 160 37.75 13.43 -70.87
N LYS A 161 37.50 14.52 -70.18
CA LYS A 161 38.30 14.95 -69.03
C LYS A 161 38.29 13.89 -67.91
N GLY A 162 37.12 13.21 -67.73
CA GLY A 162 36.96 12.11 -66.82
C GLY A 162 35.69 11.32 -67.10
N LEU A 163 35.70 10.04 -66.64
CA LEU A 163 34.53 9.17 -66.64
C LEU A 163 34.10 8.86 -65.25
N GLY A 164 32.85 9.14 -64.95
CA GLY A 164 32.29 8.93 -63.63
C GLY A 164 31.00 8.12 -63.68
N HIS A 165 30.77 7.28 -62.65
CA HIS A 165 29.51 6.55 -62.54
C HIS A 165 28.37 7.54 -62.09
N ILE A 166 27.14 7.16 -62.48
CA ILE A 166 25.93 7.90 -62.16
C ILE A 166 24.99 7.07 -61.27
N ASN A 167 25.45 5.95 -60.72
CA ASN A 167 24.68 5.02 -59.95
C ASN A 167 24.17 5.70 -58.65
N VAL A 168 22.94 5.38 -58.30
CA VAL A 168 22.29 5.78 -57.05
C VAL A 168 21.75 4.56 -56.34
N GLU A 169 21.67 4.61 -55.03
CA GLU A 169 21.16 3.52 -54.20
C GLU A 169 19.70 3.80 -53.81
N ALA A 170 18.80 2.89 -54.17
CA ALA A 170 17.43 2.93 -53.69
C ALA A 170 17.32 2.09 -52.42
N ASP A 171 16.81 2.68 -51.34
CA ASP A 171 16.51 1.98 -50.09
C ASP A 171 15.41 0.92 -50.31
N SER A 172 15.16 0.09 -49.32
CA SER A 172 14.14 -0.99 -49.36
C SER A 172 12.71 -0.48 -49.64
N ASP A 173 12.46 0.82 -49.45
CA ASP A 173 11.19 1.49 -49.75
C ASP A 173 11.16 2.10 -51.18
N GLY A 174 12.19 1.88 -51.98
CA GLY A 174 12.32 2.38 -53.35
C GLY A 174 12.71 3.86 -53.44
N VAL A 175 13.03 4.50 -52.33
CA VAL A 175 13.43 5.92 -52.28
C VAL A 175 14.95 6.06 -52.35
N VAL A 176 15.45 6.92 -53.23
CA VAL A 176 16.88 7.21 -53.38
C VAL A 176 17.28 8.26 -52.34
N ARG A 177 18.12 7.88 -51.37
CA ARG A 177 18.66 8.76 -50.32
C ARG A 177 20.15 8.86 -50.28
N SER A 178 20.85 7.84 -50.82
CA SER A 178 22.29 7.69 -50.72
C SER A 178 22.91 7.26 -52.03
N LEU A 179 24.23 7.41 -52.12
CA LEU A 179 25.06 6.90 -53.18
C LEU A 179 26.49 6.68 -52.64
N TYR A 180 27.30 6.07 -53.45
CA TYR A 180 28.74 5.90 -53.19
C TYR A 180 29.53 6.85 -54.07
N LEU A 181 30.53 7.55 -53.51
CA LEU A 181 31.38 8.45 -54.30
C LEU A 181 32.41 7.67 -55.17
N ARG A 182 32.60 6.40 -54.87
CA ARG A 182 33.44 5.50 -55.67
C ARG A 182 32.86 4.08 -55.63
N GLU A 183 32.64 3.50 -56.80
CA GLU A 183 32.21 2.10 -56.87
C GLU A 183 32.65 1.42 -58.18
N GLY A 184 32.67 0.11 -58.12
CA GLY A 184 33.02 -0.71 -59.29
C GLY A 184 33.77 -2.01 -58.98
N PRO A 185 34.23 -2.74 -59.99
CA PRO A 185 35.05 -3.91 -59.77
C PRO A 185 36.27 -3.57 -58.92
N ALA A 186 36.71 -4.52 -58.08
CA ALA A 186 37.87 -4.37 -57.20
C ALA A 186 39.12 -3.82 -57.84
N GLU A 187 39.33 -4.19 -59.12
CA GLU A 187 40.49 -3.80 -59.87
C GLU A 187 40.36 -2.42 -60.54
N ALA A 188 39.14 -1.88 -60.67
CA ALA A 188 38.90 -0.66 -61.45
C ALA A 188 37.64 0.09 -60.92
N THR A 189 37.67 0.61 -59.67
CA THR A 189 36.60 1.49 -59.13
C THR A 189 36.58 2.82 -59.88
N ALA A 190 35.42 3.32 -60.18
CA ALA A 190 35.22 4.63 -60.81
C ALA A 190 34.68 5.65 -59.80
N PRO A 191 35.12 6.92 -59.88
CA PRO A 191 34.53 8.00 -59.08
C PRO A 191 33.12 8.34 -59.61
N GLN A 192 32.30 8.95 -58.75
CA GLN A 192 30.99 9.43 -59.10
C GLN A 192 31.10 10.72 -59.97
N LEU A 193 30.18 10.89 -60.95
CA LEU A 193 30.27 11.95 -61.95
C LEU A 193 30.26 13.34 -61.31
N ALA A 194 29.42 13.61 -60.32
CA ALA A 194 29.39 14.90 -59.62
C ALA A 194 30.65 15.15 -58.78
N TRP A 195 31.33 14.10 -58.29
CA TRP A 195 32.62 14.23 -57.63
C TRP A 195 33.72 14.74 -58.60
N LEU A 196 33.77 14.20 -59.77
CA LEU A 196 34.71 14.67 -60.77
C LEU A 196 34.48 16.14 -61.15
N ALA A 197 33.22 16.55 -61.20
CA ALA A 197 32.85 17.95 -61.40
C ALA A 197 33.28 18.87 -60.25
N TYR A 198 33.18 18.35 -59.02
CA TYR A 198 33.68 19.06 -57.85
C TYR A 198 35.18 19.22 -57.87
N GLU A 199 35.95 18.19 -58.25
CA GLU A 199 37.41 18.29 -58.42
C GLU A 199 37.79 19.37 -59.49
N MET A 200 37.00 19.51 -60.53
CA MET A 200 37.21 20.52 -61.58
C MET A 200 36.97 21.94 -61.05
N SER A 201 36.21 22.16 -59.98
CA SER A 201 36.06 23.45 -59.38
C SER A 201 37.32 24.04 -58.72
N GLY A 202 38.37 23.21 -58.61
CA GLY A 202 39.65 23.57 -57.98
C GLY A 202 39.66 23.41 -56.47
N GLU A 203 38.60 22.93 -55.90
CA GLU A 203 38.49 22.65 -54.47
C GLU A 203 39.03 21.21 -54.23
N LEU A 204 40.25 21.11 -53.67
CA LEU A 204 40.85 19.82 -53.28
C LEU A 204 40.41 19.45 -51.88
N SER A 205 39.61 18.47 -51.74
CA SER A 205 39.18 17.91 -50.46
C SER A 205 39.27 16.37 -50.47
N GLU A 206 39.40 15.80 -49.31
CA GLU A 206 39.30 14.31 -49.19
C GLU A 206 37.84 13.87 -49.40
N MET A 207 37.66 12.71 -50.01
CA MET A 207 36.30 12.14 -50.16
C MET A 207 35.66 11.92 -48.81
N PRO A 208 34.45 12.46 -48.57
CA PRO A 208 33.74 12.21 -47.35
C PRO A 208 33.25 10.76 -47.29
N GLY A 209 33.04 10.23 -46.05
CA GLY A 209 32.55 8.87 -45.80
C GLY A 209 33.64 7.84 -45.54
N GLU A 210 33.24 6.64 -45.15
CA GLU A 210 34.19 5.54 -44.86
C GLU A 210 34.83 5.00 -46.14
N PRO A 211 36.16 4.73 -46.13
CA PRO A 211 36.90 4.49 -47.33
C PRO A 211 36.62 3.13 -48.01
N LEU A 212 36.13 2.12 -47.31
CA LEU A 212 35.87 0.83 -47.96
C LEU A 212 34.68 0.11 -47.36
N GLN A 213 33.66 -0.19 -48.17
CA GLN A 213 32.63 -1.18 -47.88
C GLN A 213 32.60 -2.22 -48.99
N SER A 214 33.22 -3.39 -48.76
CA SER A 214 33.17 -4.48 -49.74
C SER A 214 31.80 -5.17 -49.66
N LEU A 215 31.04 -5.18 -50.77
CA LEU A 215 29.78 -5.92 -50.90
C LEU A 215 29.98 -7.38 -51.28
N THR A 216 30.98 -7.60 -52.11
CA THR A 216 31.41 -8.93 -52.56
C THR A 216 32.90 -8.90 -52.83
N GLU A 217 33.56 -10.06 -53.01
CA GLU A 217 34.98 -10.16 -53.41
C GLU A 217 35.28 -9.43 -54.74
N HIS A 218 34.29 -9.19 -55.57
CA HIS A 218 34.46 -8.67 -56.92
C HIS A 218 33.90 -7.23 -57.12
N TRP A 219 33.12 -6.65 -56.13
CA TRP A 219 32.56 -5.34 -56.29
C TRP A 219 32.76 -4.50 -55.03
N HIS A 220 33.45 -3.39 -55.19
CA HIS A 220 33.79 -2.48 -54.10
C HIS A 220 32.91 -1.22 -54.16
N ARG A 221 32.50 -0.75 -52.99
CA ARG A 221 31.78 0.49 -52.78
C ARG A 221 32.49 1.28 -51.68
N GLU A 222 32.82 2.51 -51.97
CA GLU A 222 33.58 3.37 -51.07
C GLU A 222 32.90 4.70 -50.90
N HIS A 223 33.09 5.33 -49.74
CA HIS A 223 32.63 6.69 -49.45
C HIS A 223 31.11 6.85 -49.61
N ALA A 224 30.34 6.12 -48.84
CA ALA A 224 28.88 6.27 -48.77
C ALA A 224 28.49 7.63 -48.26
N ILE A 225 27.65 8.34 -48.98
CA ILE A 225 27.06 9.61 -48.56
C ILE A 225 25.55 9.62 -48.78
N ARG A 226 24.83 10.37 -47.94
CA ARG A 226 23.42 10.68 -48.16
C ARG A 226 23.32 11.97 -48.99
N ILE A 227 22.40 11.96 -49.95
CA ILE A 227 22.22 13.08 -50.86
C ILE A 227 21.58 14.26 -50.14
N PRO A 228 22.24 15.41 -50.12
CA PRO A 228 21.73 16.59 -49.41
C PRO A 228 20.77 17.41 -50.32
N PHE A 229 19.53 16.90 -50.49
CA PHE A 229 18.56 17.52 -51.37
C PHE A 229 18.26 18.97 -50.98
N ILE A 230 18.04 19.86 -52.01
CA ILE A 230 17.52 21.21 -51.84
C ILE A 230 16.07 21.20 -51.37
N ALA A 231 15.56 22.40 -50.98
CA ALA A 231 14.16 22.50 -50.51
C ALA A 231 13.16 22.13 -51.63
N THR A 232 12.04 21.54 -51.25
CA THR A 232 10.97 21.04 -52.13
C THR A 232 10.44 22.11 -53.12
N HIS A 233 10.51 23.38 -52.75
CA HIS A 233 10.02 24.54 -53.59
C HIS A 233 11.14 25.30 -54.30
N THR A 234 12.37 24.80 -54.20
CA THR A 234 13.53 25.44 -54.83
C THR A 234 13.95 24.59 -56.00
N HIS A 235 14.25 25.22 -57.12
CA HIS A 235 14.73 24.57 -58.32
C HIS A 235 16.14 25.08 -58.70
N PHE A 236 16.93 24.18 -59.24
CA PHE A 236 18.17 24.64 -59.82
C PHE A 236 17.93 25.58 -61.00
N PRO A 237 18.78 26.62 -61.20
CA PRO A 237 18.76 27.40 -62.44
C PRO A 237 18.85 26.44 -63.62
N SER A 238 17.92 26.56 -64.55
CA SER A 238 17.87 25.66 -65.71
C SER A 238 17.58 26.44 -66.99
N VAL A 239 18.16 25.97 -68.06
CA VAL A 239 17.94 26.46 -69.42
C VAL A 239 17.60 25.27 -70.34
N SER A 240 16.69 25.51 -71.32
CA SER A 240 16.30 24.48 -72.27
C SER A 240 17.47 24.16 -73.21
N TYR A 241 17.71 22.87 -73.46
CA TYR A 241 18.68 22.37 -74.39
C TYR A 241 18.52 23.00 -75.76
N ALA A 242 17.30 23.05 -76.28
CA ALA A 242 16.97 23.68 -77.57
C ALA A 242 17.28 25.19 -77.61
N SER A 243 17.15 25.92 -76.48
CA SER A 243 17.46 27.33 -76.44
C SER A 243 18.96 27.61 -76.44
N VAL A 244 19.75 26.74 -75.81
CA VAL A 244 21.24 26.82 -75.94
C VAL A 244 21.66 26.57 -77.36
N LEU A 245 21.14 25.53 -78.03
CA LEU A 245 21.46 25.22 -79.42
C LEU A 245 21.11 26.40 -80.36
N ARG A 246 20.04 27.12 -80.10
CA ARG A 246 19.67 28.25 -80.95
C ARG A 246 20.37 29.58 -80.60
N GLY A 247 21.22 29.55 -79.55
CA GLY A 247 21.92 30.74 -79.10
C GLY A 247 21.05 31.77 -78.41
N GLU A 248 19.89 31.34 -77.86
CA GLU A 248 18.93 32.17 -77.12
C GLU A 248 19.38 32.43 -75.68
N VAL A 249 20.42 31.74 -75.21
CA VAL A 249 20.97 31.87 -73.86
C VAL A 249 22.21 32.78 -73.90
N ALA A 250 22.24 33.81 -73.07
CA ALA A 250 23.38 34.72 -73.02
C ALA A 250 24.63 34.02 -72.48
N PRO A 251 25.81 34.20 -73.11
CA PRO A 251 27.06 33.54 -72.71
C PRO A 251 27.43 33.81 -71.24
N GLU A 252 27.08 34.99 -70.70
CA GLU A 252 27.33 35.36 -69.29
C GLU A 252 26.65 34.41 -68.32
N GLN A 253 25.49 33.83 -68.69
CA GLN A 253 24.76 32.86 -67.85
C GLN A 253 25.45 31.50 -67.75
N LEU A 254 26.34 31.19 -68.76
CA LEU A 254 27.05 29.91 -68.87
C LEU A 254 28.49 30.01 -68.37
N ARG A 255 29.08 31.21 -68.39
CA ARG A 255 30.49 31.42 -68.09
C ARG A 255 30.83 31.06 -66.64
N GLY A 256 31.88 30.26 -66.47
CA GLY A 256 32.43 29.87 -65.18
C GLY A 256 31.51 28.96 -64.36
N ARG A 257 30.37 28.51 -64.90
CA ARG A 257 29.46 27.58 -64.20
C ARG A 257 29.80 26.11 -64.49
N LEU A 258 29.41 25.28 -63.62
CA LEU A 258 29.36 23.79 -63.76
C LEU A 258 28.00 23.49 -64.41
N ILE A 259 28.02 23.05 -65.61
CA ILE A 259 26.83 22.80 -66.43
C ILE A 259 26.53 21.30 -66.44
N LEU A 260 25.34 20.96 -65.99
CA LEU A 260 24.83 19.57 -66.01
C LEU A 260 23.83 19.47 -67.16
N VAL A 261 24.13 18.60 -68.12
CA VAL A 261 23.25 18.33 -69.28
C VAL A 261 22.56 17.02 -69.04
N GLY A 262 21.24 17.00 -68.97
CA GLY A 262 20.49 15.77 -68.77
C GLY A 262 18.99 15.92 -69.01
N SER A 263 18.25 14.80 -68.88
CA SER A 263 16.85 14.75 -69.21
C SER A 263 15.99 15.16 -68.01
N THR A 264 14.99 16.01 -68.29
CA THR A 264 13.89 16.29 -67.35
C THR A 264 12.53 16.06 -67.98
N ALA A 265 12.47 15.72 -69.29
CA ALA A 265 11.25 15.52 -70.04
C ALA A 265 10.45 14.31 -69.50
N SER A 266 9.11 14.43 -69.55
CA SER A 266 8.22 13.36 -69.16
C SER A 266 8.35 12.15 -70.07
N GLY A 267 8.57 10.95 -69.51
CA GLY A 267 8.65 9.70 -70.28
C GLY A 267 10.04 9.28 -70.77
N MET A 268 11.12 9.97 -70.41
CA MET A 268 12.50 9.57 -70.73
C MET A 268 13.12 8.57 -69.73
N GLY A 269 12.36 7.99 -68.79
CA GLY A 269 12.75 6.81 -67.99
C GLY A 269 13.69 7.03 -66.80
N ASP A 270 14.46 8.11 -66.75
CA ASP A 270 15.46 8.40 -65.72
C ASP A 270 14.84 9.25 -64.58
N ARG A 271 13.94 8.63 -63.84
CA ARG A 271 13.22 9.32 -62.76
C ARG A 271 13.13 8.47 -61.50
N PHE A 272 13.48 9.05 -60.40
CA PHE A 272 13.60 8.38 -59.08
C PHE A 272 12.67 9.02 -58.04
N VAL A 273 12.22 8.20 -57.13
CA VAL A 273 11.53 8.68 -55.89
C VAL A 273 12.60 9.15 -54.92
N THR A 274 12.47 10.35 -54.38
CA THR A 274 13.42 10.95 -53.43
C THR A 274 12.70 11.48 -52.21
N PRO A 275 13.36 11.79 -51.08
CA PRO A 275 12.73 12.38 -49.89
C PRO A 275 11.92 13.65 -50.14
N VAL A 276 12.25 14.35 -51.18
CA VAL A 276 11.59 15.64 -51.57
C VAL A 276 10.55 15.47 -52.66
N SER A 277 10.51 14.35 -53.35
CA SER A 277 9.61 14.08 -54.50
C SER A 277 8.15 13.74 -54.05
N SER A 278 7.88 13.46 -52.80
CA SER A 278 6.55 13.04 -52.32
C SER A 278 5.46 14.08 -52.55
N THR A 279 5.82 15.32 -52.81
CA THR A 279 4.90 16.45 -53.05
C THR A 279 4.86 16.91 -54.51
N ILE A 280 5.85 16.56 -55.33
CA ILE A 280 6.03 17.13 -56.70
C ILE A 280 6.12 16.01 -57.78
N GLY A 281 6.12 14.73 -57.40
CA GLY A 281 6.37 13.60 -58.30
C GLY A 281 7.82 13.09 -58.22
N THR A 282 8.28 12.38 -59.25
CA THR A 282 9.63 11.81 -59.30
C THR A 282 10.67 12.88 -59.70
N THR A 283 11.89 12.73 -59.16
CA THR A 283 13.05 13.63 -59.46
C THR A 283 13.82 13.06 -60.64
N ALA A 284 14.25 13.89 -61.57
CA ALA A 284 15.08 13.49 -62.71
C ALA A 284 16.54 13.14 -62.27
N GLY A 285 17.17 12.19 -62.92
CA GLY A 285 18.56 11.77 -62.59
C GLY A 285 19.54 12.93 -62.57
N VAL A 286 19.49 13.80 -63.57
CA VAL A 286 20.33 15.00 -63.62
C VAL A 286 20.14 15.95 -62.44
N GLU A 287 18.91 16.04 -61.88
CA GLU A 287 18.66 16.80 -60.66
C GLU A 287 19.26 16.13 -59.42
N ILE A 288 19.31 14.79 -59.38
CA ILE A 288 20.01 14.05 -58.32
C ILE A 288 21.50 14.37 -58.39
N GLN A 289 22.13 14.33 -59.59
CA GLN A 289 23.53 14.69 -59.78
C GLN A 289 23.78 16.15 -59.34
N ALA A 290 22.86 17.06 -59.66
CA ALA A 290 22.95 18.47 -59.24
C ALA A 290 22.88 18.62 -57.72
N ASN A 291 22.03 17.83 -57.02
CA ASN A 291 21.96 17.84 -55.55
C ASN A 291 23.26 17.34 -54.92
N VAL A 292 23.83 16.29 -55.45
CA VAL A 292 25.14 15.76 -55.02
C VAL A 292 26.22 16.83 -55.18
N LEU A 293 26.36 17.40 -56.40
CA LEU A 293 27.32 18.43 -56.68
C LEU A 293 27.14 19.65 -55.80
N ASN A 294 25.90 20.11 -55.61
CA ASN A 294 25.55 21.22 -54.74
C ASN A 294 25.98 20.99 -53.27
N GLY A 295 25.81 19.76 -52.78
CA GLY A 295 26.26 19.37 -51.45
C GLY A 295 27.77 19.38 -51.28
N LEU A 296 28.48 18.85 -52.30
CA LEU A 296 29.94 18.83 -52.33
C LEU A 296 30.52 20.27 -52.36
N LEU A 297 30.02 21.11 -53.25
CA LEU A 297 30.46 22.51 -53.40
C LEU A 297 30.25 23.36 -52.13
N GLN A 298 29.30 23.00 -51.28
CA GLN A 298 29.03 23.67 -50.00
C GLN A 298 29.72 22.99 -48.81
N GLY A 299 30.48 21.92 -49.01
CA GLY A 299 31.12 21.13 -47.95
C GLY A 299 30.11 20.49 -47.02
N ARG A 300 28.91 20.16 -47.53
CA ARG A 300 27.79 19.63 -46.74
C ARG A 300 27.33 18.24 -47.21
N SER A 301 28.29 17.34 -47.38
CA SER A 301 27.97 15.91 -47.51
C SER A 301 27.47 15.33 -46.19
N ILE A 302 26.45 14.49 -46.26
CA ILE A 302 25.90 13.86 -45.09
C ILE A 302 26.45 12.42 -45.01
N VAL A 303 27.16 12.11 -43.92
CA VAL A 303 27.76 10.80 -43.65
C VAL A 303 27.02 10.15 -42.49
N ASP A 304 26.78 8.86 -42.59
CA ASP A 304 26.20 8.11 -41.47
C ASP A 304 27.21 8.04 -40.32
N LEU A 305 26.72 8.22 -39.10
CA LEU A 305 27.54 8.14 -37.88
C LEU A 305 28.03 6.67 -37.72
N PRO A 306 29.28 6.41 -37.28
CA PRO A 306 29.76 5.07 -37.01
C PRO A 306 28.79 4.32 -36.08
N GLY A 307 28.45 3.06 -36.43
CA GLY A 307 27.40 2.30 -35.74
C GLY A 307 27.61 2.17 -34.24
N TRP A 308 28.88 1.99 -33.81
CA TRP A 308 29.21 1.91 -32.37
C TRP A 308 28.91 3.22 -31.62
N LEU A 309 29.17 4.38 -32.28
CA LEU A 309 28.91 5.69 -31.68
C LEU A 309 27.39 5.97 -31.64
N ALA A 310 26.68 5.60 -32.70
CA ALA A 310 25.22 5.68 -32.75
C ALA A 310 24.56 4.84 -31.62
N ALA A 311 25.06 3.61 -31.42
CA ALA A 311 24.61 2.72 -30.36
C ALA A 311 24.94 3.29 -28.97
N LEU A 312 26.12 3.86 -28.78
CA LEU A 312 26.54 4.50 -27.53
C LEU A 312 25.61 5.68 -27.16
N MET A 313 25.33 6.54 -28.13
CA MET A 313 24.40 7.70 -27.93
C MET A 313 23.00 7.24 -27.57
N ALA A 314 22.46 6.25 -28.28
CA ALA A 314 21.14 5.72 -28.04
C ALA A 314 21.05 5.07 -26.65
N THR A 315 22.02 4.20 -26.31
CA THR A 315 22.00 3.49 -25.01
C THR A 315 22.29 4.40 -23.84
N SER A 316 23.17 5.41 -23.99
CA SER A 316 23.43 6.38 -22.91
C SER A 316 22.20 7.20 -22.55
N LEU A 317 21.41 7.60 -23.53
CA LEU A 317 20.18 8.37 -23.29
C LEU A 317 19.10 7.50 -22.64
N VAL A 318 18.98 6.23 -23.04
CA VAL A 318 18.08 5.25 -22.39
C VAL A 318 18.54 4.96 -20.95
N ALA A 319 19.84 4.78 -20.72
CA ALA A 319 20.39 4.59 -19.37
C ALA A 319 20.16 5.81 -18.47
N LEU A 320 20.33 7.02 -19.02
CA LEU A 320 20.00 8.28 -18.33
C LEU A 320 18.53 8.30 -17.91
N LEU A 321 17.61 7.98 -18.83
CA LEU A 321 16.18 7.93 -18.50
C LEU A 321 15.90 6.91 -17.41
N LEU A 322 16.44 5.69 -17.49
CA LEU A 322 16.28 4.67 -16.46
C LEU A 322 16.77 5.17 -15.10
N GLY A 323 17.90 5.87 -15.02
CA GLY A 323 18.39 6.52 -13.81
C GLY A 323 17.43 7.58 -13.27
N LEU A 324 16.92 8.46 -14.13
CA LEU A 324 15.97 9.50 -13.78
C LEU A 324 14.65 8.93 -13.27
N LEU A 325 14.15 7.85 -13.87
CA LEU A 325 12.92 7.16 -13.46
C LEU A 325 13.05 6.58 -12.06
N LEU A 326 14.21 6.09 -11.66
CA LEU A 326 14.47 5.61 -10.31
C LEU A 326 14.46 6.75 -9.27
N TYR A 327 15.09 7.89 -9.63
CA TYR A 327 15.28 9.01 -8.70
C TYR A 327 14.03 9.89 -8.54
N ARG A 328 13.30 10.20 -9.63
CA ARG A 328 12.15 11.13 -9.64
C ARG A 328 10.94 10.55 -10.39
N PRO A 329 10.35 9.44 -9.92
CA PRO A 329 9.31 8.72 -10.65
C PRO A 329 8.02 9.52 -10.91
N ARG A 330 7.76 10.58 -10.14
CA ARG A 330 6.58 11.44 -10.34
C ARG A 330 6.60 12.21 -11.66
N TYR A 331 7.78 12.44 -12.23
CA TYR A 331 7.96 13.17 -13.49
C TYR A 331 8.27 12.27 -14.67
N ALA A 332 8.00 10.96 -14.56
CA ALA A 332 8.38 9.95 -15.55
C ALA A 332 7.99 10.35 -16.99
N LEU A 333 6.78 10.78 -17.21
CA LEU A 333 6.31 11.22 -18.54
C LEU A 333 7.12 12.38 -19.09
N TRP A 334 7.30 13.44 -18.30
CA TRP A 334 8.02 14.65 -18.73
C TRP A 334 9.49 14.38 -18.99
N MET A 335 10.13 13.53 -18.17
CA MET A 335 11.52 13.11 -18.39
C MET A 335 11.67 12.30 -19.67
N THR A 336 10.71 11.37 -19.93
CA THR A 336 10.72 10.60 -21.18
C THR A 336 10.55 11.49 -22.39
N LEU A 337 9.56 12.41 -22.37
CA LEU A 337 9.36 13.37 -23.44
C LEU A 337 10.57 14.29 -23.63
N GLY A 338 11.21 14.71 -22.55
CA GLY A 338 12.44 15.49 -22.56
C GLY A 338 13.60 14.74 -23.24
N CYS A 339 13.82 13.46 -22.86
CA CYS A 339 14.85 12.62 -23.50
C CYS A 339 14.53 12.36 -24.98
N MET A 340 13.27 12.15 -25.34
CA MET A 340 12.86 12.01 -26.75
C MET A 340 13.12 13.30 -27.54
N ALA A 341 12.81 14.47 -26.96
CA ALA A 341 13.12 15.75 -27.58
C ALA A 341 14.63 15.95 -27.74
N VAL A 342 15.45 15.56 -26.73
CA VAL A 342 16.93 15.60 -26.84
C VAL A 342 17.43 14.70 -27.95
N ALA A 343 16.86 13.49 -28.10
CA ALA A 343 17.22 12.58 -29.19
C ALA A 343 16.93 13.20 -30.59
N LEU A 344 15.73 13.77 -30.76
CA LEU A 344 15.32 14.39 -32.00
C LEU A 344 16.13 15.66 -32.32
N LEU A 345 16.31 16.53 -31.35
CA LEU A 345 17.11 17.77 -31.51
C LEU A 345 18.60 17.45 -31.71
N GLY A 346 19.11 16.44 -31.02
CA GLY A 346 20.48 15.96 -31.21
C GLY A 346 20.69 15.40 -32.60
N SER A 347 19.76 14.59 -33.11
CA SER A 347 19.79 14.10 -34.48
C SER A 347 19.71 15.22 -35.53
N LEU A 348 18.85 16.23 -35.29
CA LEU A 348 18.76 17.40 -36.16
C LEU A 348 20.03 18.25 -36.14
N ALA A 349 20.65 18.43 -34.99
CA ALA A 349 21.91 19.15 -34.85
C ALA A 349 23.05 18.45 -35.58
N LEU A 350 23.17 17.13 -35.41
CA LEU A 350 24.15 16.32 -36.13
C LEU A 350 23.93 16.36 -37.64
N LEU A 351 22.67 16.29 -38.08
CA LEU A 351 22.32 16.41 -39.48
C LEU A 351 22.77 17.78 -40.12
N ARG A 352 22.65 18.87 -39.35
CA ARG A 352 23.18 20.16 -39.75
C ARG A 352 24.71 20.23 -39.84
N LEU A 353 25.37 19.36 -39.03
CA LEU A 353 26.84 19.23 -39.09
C LEU A 353 27.33 18.24 -40.13
N GLY A 354 26.45 17.67 -40.96
CA GLY A 354 26.79 16.69 -41.97
C GLY A 354 26.88 15.24 -41.47
N HIS A 355 26.35 14.94 -40.28
CA HIS A 355 26.34 13.59 -39.73
C HIS A 355 24.91 13.10 -39.51
N TRP A 356 24.61 11.91 -39.99
CA TRP A 356 23.32 11.31 -39.73
C TRP A 356 23.38 10.30 -38.58
N TRP A 357 22.59 10.55 -37.54
CA TRP A 357 22.29 9.62 -36.47
C TRP A 357 20.81 9.33 -36.45
N SER A 358 20.40 8.07 -36.66
CA SER A 358 18.99 7.72 -36.55
C SER A 358 18.53 7.70 -35.10
N PRO A 359 17.54 8.51 -34.71
CA PRO A 359 17.02 8.48 -33.35
C PRO A 359 16.02 7.33 -33.11
N ALA A 360 15.61 6.57 -34.13
CA ALA A 360 14.53 5.59 -34.06
C ALA A 360 14.72 4.55 -32.96
N ALA A 361 15.89 3.90 -32.89
CA ALA A 361 16.19 2.92 -31.85
C ALA A 361 16.16 3.53 -30.43
N CYS A 362 16.69 4.75 -30.29
CA CYS A 362 16.65 5.51 -29.06
C CYS A 362 15.21 5.81 -28.64
N LEU A 363 14.36 6.32 -29.54
CA LEU A 363 12.96 6.61 -29.26
C LEU A 363 12.17 5.38 -28.85
N ILE A 364 12.39 4.24 -29.50
CA ILE A 364 11.79 2.95 -29.11
C ILE A 364 12.27 2.55 -27.72
N GLY A 365 13.57 2.61 -27.43
CA GLY A 365 14.16 2.29 -26.14
C GLY A 365 13.61 3.17 -25.01
N LEU A 366 13.48 4.48 -25.24
CA LEU A 366 12.90 5.42 -24.29
C LEU A 366 11.42 5.13 -24.03
N LEU A 367 10.64 4.86 -25.07
CA LEU A 367 9.21 4.51 -24.93
C LEU A 367 9.01 3.20 -24.18
N LEU A 368 9.77 2.16 -24.53
CA LEU A 368 9.71 0.87 -23.84
C LEU A 368 10.14 0.99 -22.38
N SER A 369 11.19 1.78 -22.10
CA SER A 369 11.63 2.06 -20.72
C SER A 369 10.51 2.68 -19.90
N TYR A 370 9.79 3.66 -20.45
CA TYR A 370 8.65 4.31 -19.80
C TYR A 370 7.50 3.34 -19.56
N LEU A 371 7.10 2.57 -20.58
CA LEU A 371 5.97 1.64 -20.49
C LEU A 371 6.25 0.52 -19.50
N ILE A 372 7.42 -0.14 -19.58
CA ILE A 372 7.79 -1.26 -18.72
C ILE A 372 7.94 -0.77 -17.28
N TRP A 373 8.61 0.39 -17.07
CA TRP A 373 8.78 0.96 -15.74
C TRP A 373 7.44 1.29 -15.09
N ASN A 374 6.54 1.98 -15.77
CA ASN A 374 5.22 2.33 -15.23
C ASN A 374 4.37 1.09 -14.95
N TRP A 375 4.40 0.10 -15.86
CA TRP A 375 3.71 -1.16 -15.65
C TRP A 375 4.21 -1.88 -14.40
N ARG A 376 5.53 -2.02 -14.26
CA ARG A 376 6.14 -2.69 -13.10
C ARG A 376 5.87 -1.93 -11.80
N ARG A 377 6.01 -0.62 -11.81
CA ARG A 377 5.70 0.22 -10.67
C ARG A 377 4.24 0.06 -10.24
N LEU A 378 3.31 0.10 -11.17
CA LEU A 378 1.89 -0.10 -10.90
C LEU A 378 1.64 -1.51 -10.35
N SER A 379 2.26 -2.54 -10.93
CA SER A 379 2.13 -3.92 -10.46
C SER A 379 2.63 -4.11 -9.04
N VAL A 380 3.76 -3.49 -8.67
CA VAL A 380 4.31 -3.53 -7.31
C VAL A 380 3.40 -2.82 -6.31
N ILE A 381 2.89 -1.64 -6.67
CA ILE A 381 1.94 -0.89 -5.83
C ILE A 381 0.67 -1.72 -5.61
N LEU A 382 0.12 -2.30 -6.67
CA LEU A 382 -1.07 -3.15 -6.57
C LEU A 382 -0.82 -4.43 -5.76
N ALA A 383 0.36 -5.04 -5.87
CA ALA A 383 0.74 -6.19 -5.06
C ALA A 383 0.85 -5.81 -3.57
N TYR A 384 1.45 -4.66 -3.28
CA TYR A 384 1.53 -4.14 -1.91
C TYR A 384 0.15 -3.91 -1.29
N PHE A 385 -0.74 -3.24 -2.01
CA PHE A 385 -2.13 -3.05 -1.55
C PHE A 385 -2.85 -4.39 -1.34
N GLY A 386 -2.63 -5.37 -2.24
CA GLY A 386 -3.21 -6.69 -2.08
C GLY A 386 -2.73 -7.41 -0.80
N TRP A 387 -1.44 -7.28 -0.47
CA TRP A 387 -0.88 -7.85 0.74
C TRP A 387 -1.40 -7.14 2.00
N GLU A 388 -1.45 -5.81 2.01
CA GLU A 388 -1.95 -5.02 3.14
C GLU A 388 -3.45 -5.30 3.39
N LEU A 389 -4.25 -5.39 2.33
CA LEU A 389 -5.65 -5.78 2.44
C LEU A 389 -5.82 -7.20 3.00
N ALA A 390 -5.00 -8.17 2.57
CA ALA A 390 -5.02 -9.53 3.11
C ALA A 390 -4.60 -9.57 4.59
N ARG A 391 -3.68 -8.69 5.02
CA ARG A 391 -3.30 -8.53 6.41
C ARG A 391 -4.46 -8.01 7.25
N LEU A 392 -5.16 -6.98 6.77
CA LEU A 392 -6.34 -6.43 7.44
C LEU A 392 -7.50 -7.45 7.50
N ASP A 393 -7.59 -8.35 6.52
CA ASP A 393 -8.64 -9.40 6.51
C ASP A 393 -8.38 -10.53 7.53
N ASN A 394 -7.12 -10.71 7.93
CA ASN A 394 -6.71 -11.67 8.96
C ASN A 394 -6.80 -11.12 10.40
N GLU A 395 -7.08 -9.83 10.58
CA GLU A 395 -7.33 -9.26 11.91
C GLU A 395 -8.65 -9.78 12.49
N PRO A 396 -8.74 -9.97 13.85
CA PRO A 396 -9.95 -10.50 14.48
C PRO A 396 -11.16 -9.63 14.14
N LYS A 397 -12.22 -10.27 13.64
CA LYS A 397 -13.44 -9.61 13.19
C LYS A 397 -14.32 -9.28 14.38
N VAL A 398 -14.43 -8.02 14.72
CA VAL A 398 -15.25 -7.51 15.83
C VAL A 398 -16.74 -7.48 15.47
N LEU A 399 -17.09 -7.32 14.19
CA LEU A 399 -18.46 -7.22 13.72
C LEU A 399 -18.82 -8.38 12.77
N PRO A 400 -20.06 -8.91 12.83
CA PRO A 400 -20.53 -9.92 11.86
C PRO A 400 -20.63 -9.31 10.47
N GLU A 401 -19.92 -9.89 9.51
CA GLU A 401 -19.88 -9.43 8.12
C GLU A 401 -21.20 -9.71 7.39
N ARG A 402 -21.77 -8.69 6.77
CA ARG A 402 -22.73 -8.89 5.68
C ARG A 402 -21.96 -9.40 4.45
N ARG A 403 -22.04 -10.71 4.15
CA ARG A 403 -21.48 -11.29 2.93
C ARG A 403 -22.09 -10.61 1.70
N ARG A 404 -21.39 -9.65 1.12
CA ARG A 404 -21.66 -9.20 -0.25
C ARG A 404 -21.00 -10.19 -1.20
N ALA A 405 -21.75 -10.61 -2.22
CA ALA A 405 -21.25 -11.55 -3.21
C ALA A 405 -19.95 -11.02 -3.86
N PRO A 406 -18.94 -11.90 -4.11
CA PRO A 406 -17.72 -11.50 -4.77
C PRO A 406 -18.04 -10.95 -6.16
N ALA A 407 -17.43 -9.80 -6.50
CA ALA A 407 -17.48 -9.24 -7.85
C ALA A 407 -16.99 -10.29 -8.86
N SER A 408 -17.58 -10.26 -10.07
CA SER A 408 -17.37 -11.23 -11.15
C SER A 408 -15.89 -11.62 -11.33
N LYS A 409 -15.65 -12.88 -11.67
CA LYS A 409 -14.34 -13.56 -11.80
C LYS A 409 -13.38 -13.00 -12.87
N GLY A 410 -13.56 -11.77 -13.38
CA GLY A 410 -12.87 -11.30 -14.59
C GLY A 410 -11.78 -10.24 -14.42
N ASP A 411 -11.87 -9.34 -13.46
CA ASP A 411 -10.94 -8.21 -13.38
C ASP A 411 -10.25 -8.10 -12.00
N VAL A 412 -8.94 -8.35 -12.01
CA VAL A 412 -8.09 -8.27 -10.81
C VAL A 412 -8.11 -6.85 -10.21
N LEU A 413 -8.23 -5.81 -11.02
CA LEU A 413 -8.29 -4.42 -10.58
C LEU A 413 -9.62 -4.13 -9.87
N GLN A 414 -10.74 -4.57 -10.47
CA GLN A 414 -12.07 -4.42 -9.87
C GLN A 414 -12.17 -5.17 -8.54
N ALA A 415 -11.63 -6.40 -8.47
CA ALA A 415 -11.59 -7.16 -7.22
C ALA A 415 -10.81 -6.43 -6.12
N ARG A 416 -9.71 -5.75 -6.45
CA ARG A 416 -8.90 -4.98 -5.50
C ARG A 416 -9.55 -3.68 -5.07
N ILE A 417 -10.22 -2.97 -6.00
CA ILE A 417 -11.01 -1.77 -5.68
C ILE A 417 -12.13 -2.15 -4.71
N PHE A 418 -12.85 -3.22 -5.00
CA PHE A 418 -13.92 -3.74 -4.13
C PHE A 418 -13.40 -4.11 -2.74
N ALA A 419 -12.24 -4.79 -2.65
CA ALA A 419 -11.61 -5.12 -1.37
C ALA A 419 -11.19 -3.85 -0.58
N LEU A 420 -10.71 -2.82 -1.27
CA LEU A 420 -10.38 -1.54 -0.65
C LEU A 420 -11.63 -0.82 -0.13
N GLU A 421 -12.69 -0.75 -0.93
CA GLU A 421 -13.98 -0.19 -0.52
C GLU A 421 -14.54 -0.92 0.70
N GLN A 422 -14.42 -2.25 0.72
CA GLN A 422 -14.84 -3.08 1.83
C GLN A 422 -14.00 -2.81 3.10
N ALA A 423 -12.67 -2.67 2.98
CA ALA A 423 -11.79 -2.34 4.10
C ALA A 423 -12.08 -0.94 4.67
N VAL A 424 -12.30 0.05 3.81
CA VAL A 424 -12.70 1.42 4.22
C VAL A 424 -14.07 1.41 4.90
N SER A 425 -15.05 0.67 4.35
CA SER A 425 -16.37 0.51 4.96
C SER A 425 -16.25 -0.14 6.35
N ARG A 426 -15.47 -1.24 6.48
CA ARG A 426 -15.21 -1.90 7.78
C ARG A 426 -14.66 -0.94 8.82
N THR A 427 -13.63 -0.17 8.46
CA THR A 427 -13.03 0.80 9.38
C THR A 427 -14.07 1.84 9.83
N ARG A 428 -14.92 2.30 8.92
CA ARG A 428 -15.98 3.26 9.21
C ARG A 428 -17.07 2.62 10.09
N ASP A 429 -17.48 1.38 9.79
CA ASP A 429 -18.49 0.66 10.53
C ASP A 429 -18.00 0.31 11.95
N THR A 430 -16.73 -0.09 12.09
CA THR A 430 -16.11 -0.33 13.41
C THR A 430 -16.02 0.96 14.23
N ARG A 431 -15.60 2.07 13.62
CA ARG A 431 -15.60 3.38 14.31
C ARG A 431 -16.99 3.79 14.76
N ARG A 432 -18.00 3.60 13.89
CA ARG A 432 -19.39 3.87 14.23
C ARG A 432 -19.88 2.99 15.36
N PHE A 433 -19.64 1.69 15.27
CA PHE A 433 -20.01 0.74 16.31
C PHE A 433 -19.38 1.07 17.66
N MET A 434 -18.10 1.46 17.69
CA MET A 434 -17.43 1.90 18.91
C MET A 434 -18.06 3.20 19.48
N ALA A 435 -18.34 4.17 18.59
CA ALA A 435 -18.98 5.42 18.99
C ALA A 435 -20.40 5.20 19.51
N ASP A 436 -21.22 4.42 18.80
CA ASP A 436 -22.58 4.08 19.19
C ASP A 436 -22.59 3.22 20.47
N GLY A 437 -21.63 2.28 20.60
CA GLY A 437 -21.45 1.50 21.82
C GLY A 437 -21.13 2.37 23.04
N LEU A 438 -20.24 3.34 22.89
CA LEU A 438 -19.94 4.30 23.95
C LEU A 438 -21.16 5.13 24.34
N GLU A 439 -21.93 5.61 23.34
CA GLU A 439 -23.17 6.38 23.58
C GLU A 439 -24.25 5.59 24.30
N CYS A 440 -24.32 4.28 24.11
CA CYS A 440 -25.32 3.40 24.72
C CYS A 440 -24.94 2.94 26.14
N LEU A 441 -23.74 3.21 26.63
CA LEU A 441 -23.35 2.83 28.00
C LEU A 441 -24.25 3.52 29.05
N PRO A 442 -24.77 2.76 30.05
CA PRO A 442 -25.66 3.30 31.09
C PRO A 442 -24.92 4.07 32.18
N VAL A 443 -23.63 4.21 32.07
CA VAL A 443 -22.78 4.96 33.01
C VAL A 443 -22.12 6.15 32.29
N ALA A 444 -21.91 7.24 32.99
CA ALA A 444 -21.20 8.39 32.45
C ALA A 444 -19.76 7.99 32.14
N THR A 445 -19.40 8.03 30.85
CA THR A 445 -18.09 7.58 30.37
C THR A 445 -17.39 8.69 29.59
N LEU A 446 -16.14 8.98 29.98
CA LEU A 446 -15.27 9.97 29.35
C LEU A 446 -13.96 9.33 28.93
N ILE A 447 -13.45 9.72 27.77
CA ILE A 447 -12.11 9.35 27.31
C ILE A 447 -11.28 10.62 27.16
N THR A 448 -10.07 10.62 27.71
CA THR A 448 -9.15 11.76 27.68
C THR A 448 -7.83 11.43 27.02
N ASP A 449 -7.09 12.47 26.65
CA ASP A 449 -5.67 12.36 26.30
C ASP A 449 -4.80 12.14 27.57
N PRO A 450 -3.49 11.89 27.43
CA PRO A 450 -2.60 11.73 28.60
C PRO A 450 -2.54 12.95 29.52
N LYS A 451 -2.92 14.14 29.02
CA LYS A 451 -2.94 15.41 29.79
C LYS A 451 -4.28 15.65 30.48
N GLY A 452 -5.26 14.80 30.27
CA GLY A 452 -6.59 14.91 30.84
C GLY A 452 -7.57 15.76 30.03
N ASN A 453 -7.25 16.14 28.77
CA ASN A 453 -8.22 16.82 27.93
C ASN A 453 -9.25 15.82 27.41
N ILE A 454 -10.53 16.11 27.53
CA ILE A 454 -11.62 15.22 27.14
C ILE A 454 -11.70 15.14 25.62
N LEU A 455 -11.55 13.91 25.08
CA LEU A 455 -11.64 13.61 23.66
C LEU A 455 -13.03 13.10 23.27
N LEU A 456 -13.64 12.28 24.12
CA LEU A 456 -14.96 11.69 23.90
C LEU A 456 -15.75 11.66 25.20
N ALA A 457 -17.06 11.86 25.09
CA ALA A 457 -18.02 11.78 26.18
C ALA A 457 -19.30 11.12 25.66
N ASN A 458 -19.84 10.15 26.40
CA ASN A 458 -21.13 9.56 26.04
C ASN A 458 -22.30 10.46 26.49
N ARG A 459 -23.53 10.05 26.13
CA ARG A 459 -24.75 10.81 26.47
C ARG A 459 -24.88 11.06 27.96
N ILE A 460 -24.67 10.04 28.80
CA ILE A 460 -24.81 10.15 30.25
C ILE A 460 -23.73 11.09 30.83
N ALA A 461 -22.50 11.06 30.32
CA ALA A 461 -21.46 11.99 30.74
C ALA A 461 -21.85 13.45 30.41
N ARG A 462 -22.46 13.69 29.26
CA ARG A 462 -22.95 15.03 28.90
C ARG A 462 -24.14 15.48 29.78
N GLU A 463 -24.98 14.56 30.23
CA GLU A 463 -26.05 14.86 31.19
C GLU A 463 -25.51 15.21 32.58
N VAL A 464 -24.38 14.61 33.00
CA VAL A 464 -23.77 14.83 34.32
C VAL A 464 -22.89 16.09 34.36
N PHE A 465 -22.07 16.30 33.33
CA PHE A 465 -21.05 17.36 33.30
C PHE A 465 -21.42 18.56 32.42
N GLY A 466 -22.44 18.45 31.54
CA GLY A 466 -22.84 19.48 30.58
C GLY A 466 -22.53 19.12 29.14
N ASN A 467 -23.10 19.88 28.16
CA ASN A 467 -23.04 19.51 26.75
C ASN A 467 -21.72 19.83 26.04
N GLU A 468 -20.93 20.78 26.51
CA GLU A 468 -19.67 21.21 25.87
C GLU A 468 -18.45 20.68 26.62
N LEU A 469 -18.29 19.35 26.63
CA LEU A 469 -17.20 18.69 27.37
C LEU A 469 -15.91 18.49 26.55
N VAL A 470 -16.03 18.35 25.24
CA VAL A 470 -14.88 18.08 24.39
C VAL A 470 -13.92 19.25 24.41
N THR A 471 -12.63 18.99 24.64
CA THR A 471 -11.53 19.93 24.83
C THR A 471 -11.38 20.53 26.24
N HIS A 472 -12.32 20.33 27.15
CA HIS A 472 -12.17 20.73 28.56
C HIS A 472 -11.24 19.73 29.30
N ASN A 473 -10.65 20.20 30.40
CA ASN A 473 -9.80 19.35 31.23
C ASN A 473 -10.63 18.56 32.24
N LEU A 474 -10.41 17.25 32.33
CA LEU A 474 -11.11 16.35 33.23
C LEU A 474 -11.04 16.80 34.71
N LEU A 475 -9.85 17.25 35.15
CA LEU A 475 -9.66 17.67 36.53
C LEU A 475 -10.51 18.92 36.89
N GLU A 476 -10.70 19.82 35.94
CA GLU A 476 -11.58 21.00 36.13
C GLU A 476 -13.02 20.56 36.24
N GLN A 477 -13.48 19.66 35.39
CA GLN A 477 -14.85 19.14 35.41
C GLN A 477 -15.15 18.34 36.69
N LEU A 478 -14.18 17.58 37.21
CA LEU A 478 -14.31 16.88 38.49
C LEU A 478 -14.33 17.84 39.68
N ALA A 479 -13.58 18.95 39.62
CA ALA A 479 -13.61 19.99 40.65
C ALA A 479 -14.99 20.69 40.71
N ASP A 480 -15.57 21.00 39.54
CA ASP A 480 -16.91 21.59 39.41
C ASP A 480 -18.00 20.64 39.94
N LEU A 481 -17.80 19.33 39.80
CA LEU A 481 -18.72 18.31 40.35
C LEU A 481 -18.58 18.13 41.86
N GLY A 482 -17.57 18.75 42.51
CA GLY A 482 -17.35 18.70 43.95
C GLY A 482 -16.47 17.52 44.39
N TYR A 483 -15.60 16.98 43.54
CA TYR A 483 -14.66 15.95 43.94
C TYR A 483 -13.68 16.47 45.03
N PRO A 484 -13.67 15.87 46.25
CA PRO A 484 -13.05 16.49 47.43
C PRO A 484 -11.56 16.83 47.34
N PRO A 485 -10.70 15.97 46.74
CA PRO A 485 -9.28 16.29 46.63
C PRO A 485 -8.98 17.52 45.77
N LEU A 486 -9.80 17.78 44.73
CA LEU A 486 -9.65 18.92 43.82
C LEU A 486 -10.25 20.19 44.38
N HIS A 487 -11.31 20.08 45.17
CA HIS A 487 -11.96 21.21 45.82
C HIS A 487 -11.04 21.90 46.84
N ASN A 488 -10.09 21.16 47.41
CA ASN A 488 -9.09 21.67 48.36
C ASN A 488 -7.79 22.21 47.66
N GLY A 489 -7.81 22.39 46.35
CA GLY A 489 -6.69 22.98 45.57
C GLY A 489 -5.49 22.06 45.33
N VAL A 490 -5.59 20.78 45.65
CA VAL A 490 -4.57 19.76 45.34
C VAL A 490 -4.89 19.16 43.98
N ARG A 491 -3.95 19.26 43.01
CA ARG A 491 -4.05 18.60 41.70
C ARG A 491 -3.26 17.29 41.72
N PRO A 492 -3.88 16.13 41.99
CA PRO A 492 -3.19 14.84 41.89
C PRO A 492 -2.91 14.50 40.45
N ALA A 493 -1.86 13.69 40.20
CA ALA A 493 -1.64 13.10 38.88
C ALA A 493 -2.81 12.14 38.58
N LEU A 494 -3.27 12.08 37.33
CA LEU A 494 -4.37 11.19 36.91
C LEU A 494 -4.11 9.72 37.27
N SER A 495 -2.85 9.31 37.27
CA SER A 495 -2.41 7.96 37.66
C SER A 495 -2.65 7.56 39.11
N VAL A 496 -3.04 8.51 39.98
CA VAL A 496 -3.26 8.28 41.43
C VAL A 496 -4.77 8.22 41.75
N LEU A 497 -5.62 8.55 40.79
CA LEU A 497 -7.08 8.51 40.93
C LEU A 497 -7.58 7.09 40.69
N GLU A 498 -7.54 6.28 41.74
CA GLU A 498 -8.14 4.93 41.71
C GLU A 498 -9.64 5.03 42.10
N LEU A 499 -10.29 3.88 42.27
CA LEU A 499 -11.70 3.74 42.61
C LEU A 499 -12.06 4.57 43.85
N VAL A 500 -12.89 5.59 43.67
CA VAL A 500 -13.28 6.50 44.76
C VAL A 500 -14.80 6.71 44.75
N GLU A 501 -15.40 6.61 45.94
CA GLU A 501 -16.79 7.03 46.15
C GLU A 501 -16.83 8.41 46.83
N PHE A 502 -17.63 9.31 46.30
CA PHE A 502 -17.82 10.65 46.87
C PHE A 502 -19.25 11.14 46.67
N ARG A 503 -19.63 12.20 47.41
CA ARG A 503 -20.90 12.90 47.19
C ARG A 503 -20.65 14.14 46.38
N ASP A 504 -21.41 14.29 45.30
CA ASP A 504 -21.35 15.47 44.47
C ASP A 504 -22.04 16.69 45.14
N ILE A 505 -21.96 17.84 44.48
CA ILE A 505 -22.60 19.08 44.92
C ILE A 505 -24.15 18.96 45.07
N HIS A 506 -24.76 17.99 44.37
CA HIS A 506 -26.20 17.69 44.43
C HIS A 506 -26.54 16.57 45.42
N GLN A 507 -25.60 16.19 46.30
CA GLN A 507 -25.75 15.12 47.30
C GLN A 507 -25.95 13.70 46.71
N ARG A 508 -25.66 13.47 45.39
CA ARG A 508 -25.67 12.13 44.79
C ARG A 508 -24.45 11.35 45.23
N SER A 509 -24.61 10.08 45.50
CA SER A 509 -23.51 9.18 45.80
C SER A 509 -22.91 8.64 44.47
N LEU A 510 -21.75 9.11 44.08
CA LEU A 510 -21.09 8.79 42.85
C LEU A 510 -19.88 7.89 43.10
N ARG A 511 -19.71 6.86 42.27
CA ARG A 511 -18.50 6.02 42.21
C ARG A 511 -17.75 6.35 40.95
N MET A 512 -16.50 6.74 41.09
CA MET A 512 -15.57 7.06 40.02
C MET A 512 -14.55 5.95 39.88
N GLU A 513 -14.34 5.51 38.62
CA GLU A 513 -13.28 4.59 38.25
C GLU A 513 -12.47 5.20 37.10
N LEU A 514 -11.14 5.20 37.21
CA LEU A 514 -10.22 5.71 36.21
C LEU A 514 -9.26 4.61 35.77
N ALA A 515 -9.23 4.30 34.46
CA ALA A 515 -8.37 3.28 33.88
C ALA A 515 -7.47 3.86 32.79
N PRO A 516 -6.18 3.50 32.72
CA PRO A 516 -5.29 3.92 31.64
C PRO A 516 -5.61 3.19 30.35
N LEU A 517 -5.63 3.91 29.23
CA LEU A 517 -5.70 3.33 27.89
C LEU A 517 -4.27 3.07 27.40
N LEU A 518 -3.86 1.81 27.37
CA LEU A 518 -2.53 1.38 26.97
C LEU A 518 -2.51 1.01 25.47
N PRO A 519 -1.43 1.31 24.73
CA PRO A 519 -1.24 0.82 23.37
C PRO A 519 -0.99 -0.69 23.38
N ALA A 520 -1.18 -1.35 22.21
CA ALA A 520 -0.90 -2.78 22.04
C ALA A 520 0.60 -3.13 22.25
N GLU A 521 1.50 -2.17 22.03
CA GLU A 521 2.94 -2.30 22.27
C GLU A 521 3.43 -1.02 22.98
N GLY A 522 3.82 -1.14 24.27
CA GLY A 522 4.40 -0.06 25.08
C GLY A 522 3.66 0.20 26.39
N ASP A 523 4.36 0.77 27.40
CA ASP A 523 3.85 1.03 28.76
C ASP A 523 3.37 2.47 28.98
N VAL A 524 3.40 3.32 27.95
CA VAL A 524 2.97 4.72 28.06
C VAL A 524 1.50 4.84 27.74
N ALA A 525 0.69 5.32 28.68
CA ALA A 525 -0.75 5.52 28.48
C ALA A 525 -1.02 6.51 27.33
N LEU A 526 -1.90 6.10 26.41
CA LEU A 526 -2.42 6.93 25.32
C LEU A 526 -3.47 7.92 25.81
N GLY A 527 -4.03 7.68 26.97
CA GLY A 527 -5.11 8.48 27.56
C GLY A 527 -5.71 7.77 28.76
N TRP A 528 -6.85 8.24 29.22
CA TRP A 528 -7.55 7.72 30.37
C TRP A 528 -9.03 7.49 30.04
N LEU A 529 -9.59 6.42 30.56
CA LEU A 529 -11.03 6.13 30.57
C LEU A 529 -11.56 6.41 31.97
N LEU A 530 -12.47 7.34 32.11
CA LEU A 530 -13.22 7.58 33.33
C LEU A 530 -14.62 7.00 33.19
N SER A 531 -15.06 6.24 34.19
CA SER A 531 -16.47 5.89 34.39
C SER A 531 -17.01 6.47 35.70
N LEU A 532 -18.22 7.02 35.66
CA LEU A 532 -18.90 7.58 36.82
C LEU A 532 -20.27 6.94 36.95
N THR A 533 -20.51 6.23 38.07
CA THR A 533 -21.73 5.51 38.34
C THR A 533 -22.48 6.18 39.49
N ASP A 534 -23.78 6.48 39.32
CA ASP A 534 -24.64 7.00 40.35
C ASP A 534 -25.22 5.83 41.21
N LEU A 535 -24.82 5.76 42.46
CA LEU A 535 -25.22 4.75 43.44
C LEU A 535 -26.33 5.25 44.40
N SER A 536 -26.94 6.41 44.14
CA SER A 536 -27.87 7.03 45.07
C SER A 536 -29.06 6.14 45.36
N LYS A 537 -29.65 5.49 44.35
CA LYS A 537 -30.81 4.60 44.53
C LYS A 537 -30.47 3.32 45.30
N GLU A 538 -29.31 2.74 45.04
CA GLU A 538 -28.80 1.55 45.74
C GLU A 538 -28.57 1.87 47.24
N ARG A 539 -27.99 3.01 47.53
CA ARG A 539 -27.76 3.49 48.92
C ARG A 539 -29.07 3.79 49.64
N GLU A 540 -30.02 4.43 48.98
CA GLU A 540 -31.36 4.65 49.53
C GLU A 540 -32.09 3.34 49.85
N ALA A 541 -32.07 2.38 48.96
CA ALA A 541 -32.66 1.04 49.16
C ALA A 541 -32.01 0.31 50.34
N GLN A 542 -30.69 0.38 50.45
CA GLN A 542 -29.96 -0.22 51.56
C GLN A 542 -30.28 0.43 52.89
N GLN A 543 -30.33 1.75 52.98
CA GLN A 543 -30.72 2.49 54.17
C GLN A 543 -32.15 2.18 54.58
N HIS A 544 -33.07 2.05 53.62
CA HIS A 544 -34.45 1.67 53.88
C HIS A 544 -34.55 0.27 54.51
N ARG A 545 -33.76 -0.70 53.99
CA ARG A 545 -33.68 -2.04 54.52
C ARG A 545 -33.13 -2.09 55.94
N GLU A 546 -32.07 -1.36 56.23
CA GLU A 546 -31.49 -1.26 57.56
C GLU A 546 -32.46 -0.62 58.58
N THR A 547 -33.16 0.44 58.17
CA THR A 547 -34.16 1.11 58.97
C THR A 547 -35.32 0.19 59.30
N MET A 548 -35.80 -0.60 58.34
CA MET A 548 -36.87 -1.59 58.52
C MET A 548 -36.50 -2.70 59.50
N LEU A 549 -35.26 -3.23 59.41
CA LEU A 549 -34.74 -4.24 60.34
C LEU A 549 -34.61 -3.69 61.75
N ARG A 550 -34.20 -2.45 61.91
CA ARG A 550 -34.14 -1.79 63.24
C ARG A 550 -35.51 -1.60 63.83
N PHE A 551 -36.50 -1.21 63.02
CA PHE A 551 -37.91 -1.10 63.44
C PHE A 551 -38.49 -2.44 63.95
N LEU A 552 -38.28 -3.54 63.14
CA LEU A 552 -38.73 -4.88 63.49
C LEU A 552 -38.10 -5.39 64.82
N SER A 553 -36.82 -5.05 65.04
CA SER A 553 -36.09 -5.49 66.24
C SER A 553 -36.55 -4.79 67.53
N HIS A 554 -36.80 -3.52 67.48
CA HIS A 554 -37.02 -2.70 68.64
C HIS A 554 -38.53 -2.48 68.94
N ASP A 555 -39.28 -2.09 67.91
CA ASP A 555 -40.64 -1.58 68.10
C ASP A 555 -41.71 -2.70 68.20
N LEU A 556 -41.39 -3.93 67.70
CA LEU A 556 -42.23 -5.09 67.94
C LEU A 556 -41.91 -5.79 69.24
N ARG A 557 -40.69 -5.72 69.78
CA ARG A 557 -40.34 -6.32 71.09
C ARG A 557 -41.04 -5.60 72.25
N ALA A 558 -41.14 -4.27 72.21
CA ALA A 558 -41.70 -3.47 73.29
C ALA A 558 -43.14 -3.84 73.61
N PRO A 559 -44.13 -3.87 72.66
CA PRO A 559 -45.53 -4.21 73.01
C PRO A 559 -45.69 -5.65 73.48
N HIS A 560 -44.91 -6.60 72.89
CA HIS A 560 -44.98 -8.00 73.33
C HIS A 560 -44.46 -8.18 74.77
N SER A 561 -43.36 -7.49 75.12
CA SER A 561 -42.83 -7.49 76.49
C SER A 561 -43.79 -6.83 77.46
N ALA A 562 -44.49 -5.77 77.04
CA ALA A 562 -45.49 -5.13 77.82
C ALA A 562 -46.69 -6.06 78.08
N ILE A 563 -47.19 -6.79 77.12
CA ILE A 563 -48.25 -7.77 77.26
C ILE A 563 -47.83 -8.88 78.25
N LEU A 564 -46.59 -9.43 78.13
CA LEU A 564 -46.10 -10.40 79.10
C LEU A 564 -46.04 -9.83 80.52
N ALA A 565 -45.52 -8.64 80.71
CA ALA A 565 -45.48 -8.00 82.00
C ALA A 565 -46.89 -7.76 82.61
N LEU A 566 -47.88 -7.44 81.76
CA LEU A 566 -49.29 -7.30 82.24
C LEU A 566 -49.91 -8.67 82.64
N LEU A 567 -49.54 -9.75 81.95
CA LEU A 567 -49.97 -11.10 82.25
C LEU A 567 -49.35 -11.59 83.55
N ASP A 568 -48.02 -11.33 83.76
CA ASP A 568 -47.34 -11.64 85.04
C ASP A 568 -47.89 -10.95 86.26
N VAL A 569 -48.44 -9.73 86.14
CA VAL A 569 -49.05 -8.96 87.20
C VAL A 569 -50.45 -9.48 87.54
N HIS A 570 -51.14 -10.07 86.55
CA HIS A 570 -52.51 -10.62 86.76
C HIS A 570 -52.43 -12.16 86.96
N ASN A 571 -52.00 -12.65 88.09
CA ASN A 571 -52.00 -14.05 88.51
C ASN A 571 -53.44 -14.63 88.51
N GLY A 572 -54.03 -14.76 87.31
CA GLY A 572 -55.34 -15.35 87.09
C GLY A 572 -55.25 -16.78 86.65
N GLU A 573 -55.86 -17.73 87.39
CA GLU A 573 -55.95 -19.15 87.07
C GLU A 573 -56.80 -19.50 85.84
N SER A 574 -56.90 -18.59 84.86
CA SER A 574 -57.68 -18.81 83.64
C SER A 574 -56.79 -19.43 82.51
N PRO A 575 -57.22 -20.55 81.95
CA PRO A 575 -56.49 -21.19 80.85
C PRO A 575 -56.29 -20.28 79.62
N VAL A 576 -57.07 -19.19 79.47
CA VAL A 576 -56.96 -18.19 78.38
C VAL A 576 -55.73 -17.30 78.58
N PHE A 577 -55.32 -16.95 79.80
CA PHE A 577 -54.11 -16.16 80.03
C PHE A 577 -52.85 -16.94 79.69
N ALA A 578 -52.83 -18.21 80.07
CA ALA A 578 -51.71 -19.11 79.67
C ALA A 578 -51.58 -19.26 78.14
N GLN A 579 -52.74 -19.32 77.47
CA GLN A 579 -52.71 -19.35 75.98
C GLN A 579 -52.24 -18.03 75.39
N ILE A 580 -52.61 -16.87 75.88
CA ILE A 580 -52.17 -15.55 75.43
C ILE A 580 -50.66 -15.42 75.68
N GLU A 581 -50.18 -15.79 76.90
CA GLU A 581 -48.76 -15.75 77.20
C GLU A 581 -47.93 -16.61 76.20
N GLN A 582 -48.41 -17.80 75.95
CA GLN A 582 -47.77 -18.73 75.01
C GLN A 582 -47.75 -18.10 73.58
N GLN A 583 -48.84 -17.50 73.12
CA GLN A 583 -48.89 -16.86 71.78
C GLN A 583 -47.97 -15.63 71.69
N VAL A 584 -47.92 -14.82 72.76
CA VAL A 584 -47.00 -13.65 72.76
C VAL A 584 -45.56 -14.06 72.84
N ARG A 585 -45.19 -15.04 73.63
CA ARG A 585 -43.81 -15.64 73.64
C ARG A 585 -43.46 -16.20 72.30
N ARG A 586 -44.41 -16.86 71.63
CA ARG A 586 -44.22 -17.39 70.31
C ARG A 586 -44.01 -16.28 69.26
N ALA A 587 -44.81 -15.19 69.34
CA ALA A 587 -44.64 -14.04 68.41
C ALA A 587 -43.30 -13.34 68.62
N LEU A 588 -42.86 -13.21 69.86
CA LEU A 588 -41.59 -12.63 70.24
C LEU A 588 -40.42 -13.46 69.66
N GLY A 589 -40.49 -14.79 69.82
CA GLY A 589 -39.53 -15.73 69.30
C GLY A 589 -39.44 -15.74 67.76
N LEU A 590 -40.60 -15.56 67.08
CA LEU A 590 -40.63 -15.38 65.62
C LEU A 590 -39.91 -14.12 65.19
N THR A 591 -40.18 -12.98 65.85
CA THR A 591 -39.58 -11.71 65.55
C THR A 591 -38.04 -11.75 65.73
N GLU A 592 -37.63 -12.33 66.89
CA GLU A 592 -36.17 -12.52 67.15
C GLU A 592 -35.46 -13.43 66.16
N SER A 593 -36.11 -14.53 65.83
CA SER A 593 -35.54 -15.49 64.84
C SER A 593 -35.42 -14.84 63.43
N PHE A 594 -36.43 -14.09 63.01
CA PHE A 594 -36.42 -13.36 61.74
C PHE A 594 -35.33 -12.30 61.69
N VAL A 595 -35.18 -11.52 62.75
CA VAL A 595 -34.12 -10.49 62.85
C VAL A 595 -32.74 -11.13 62.84
N GLN A 596 -32.55 -12.26 63.51
CA GLN A 596 -31.27 -12.98 63.50
C GLN A 596 -30.95 -13.55 62.13
N LEU A 597 -31.94 -14.13 61.43
CA LEU A 597 -31.75 -14.58 60.04
C LEU A 597 -31.39 -13.45 59.10
N ALA A 598 -32.11 -12.32 59.18
CA ALA A 598 -31.85 -11.16 58.37
C ALA A 598 -30.45 -10.55 58.63
N LYS A 599 -29.94 -10.59 59.86
CA LYS A 599 -28.56 -10.22 60.20
C LYS A 599 -27.56 -11.23 59.66
N ALA A 600 -27.86 -12.54 59.70
CA ALA A 600 -27.03 -13.56 59.16
C ALA A 600 -26.90 -13.53 57.64
N GLU A 601 -27.92 -13.03 56.93
CA GLU A 601 -27.93 -12.81 55.47
C GLU A 601 -27.33 -11.47 55.03
N ALA A 602 -27.16 -10.49 55.94
CA ALA A 602 -26.63 -9.15 55.66
C ALA A 602 -25.09 -9.18 55.44
N ASP A 603 -24.57 -8.22 54.66
CA ASP A 603 -23.14 -8.11 54.35
C ASP A 603 -22.28 -7.43 55.44
N GLY A 604 -22.83 -7.20 56.64
CA GLY A 604 -22.22 -6.41 57.70
C GLY A 604 -21.44 -7.23 58.76
N TYR A 605 -20.85 -8.36 58.44
CA TYR A 605 -20.08 -9.19 59.37
C TYR A 605 -18.81 -8.48 59.86
N GLN A 606 -18.56 -8.54 61.18
CA GLN A 606 -17.35 -8.02 61.79
C GLN A 606 -16.37 -9.18 62.10
N PHE A 607 -15.65 -9.59 61.12
CA PHE A 607 -14.68 -10.68 61.26
C PHE A 607 -13.48 -10.22 62.10
N GLN A 608 -13.19 -11.00 63.16
CA GLN A 608 -12.02 -10.82 64.00
C GLN A 608 -11.33 -12.19 64.29
N PRO A 609 -10.00 -12.22 64.42
CA PRO A 609 -9.31 -13.40 64.91
C PRO A 609 -9.86 -13.80 66.29
N THR A 610 -10.38 -15.02 66.37
CA THR A 610 -11.05 -15.49 67.63
C THR A 610 -10.66 -16.92 67.91
N LEU A 611 -10.32 -17.22 69.15
CA LEU A 611 -10.13 -18.58 69.62
C LEU A 611 -11.47 -19.30 69.63
N PHE A 612 -11.58 -20.39 68.85
CA PHE A 612 -12.83 -21.13 68.72
C PHE A 612 -13.35 -21.71 70.07
N ALA A 613 -12.42 -22.14 70.93
CA ALA A 613 -12.73 -22.62 72.27
C ALA A 613 -13.51 -21.62 73.12
N MET A 614 -13.23 -20.30 72.97
CA MET A 614 -14.00 -19.25 73.69
C MET A 614 -15.44 -19.20 73.21
N LEU A 615 -15.68 -19.29 71.87
CA LEU A 615 -17.06 -19.30 71.34
C LEU A 615 -17.86 -20.50 71.82
N VAL A 616 -17.21 -21.64 71.93
CA VAL A 616 -17.79 -22.85 72.42
C VAL A 616 -18.15 -22.71 73.90
N MET A 617 -17.23 -22.19 74.72
CA MET A 617 -17.52 -21.95 76.18
C MET A 617 -18.68 -20.98 76.39
N ASP A 618 -18.69 -19.86 75.62
CA ASP A 618 -19.79 -18.91 75.68
C ASP A 618 -21.16 -19.57 75.35
N ALA A 619 -21.18 -20.39 74.32
CA ALA A 619 -22.38 -21.10 73.89
C ALA A 619 -22.78 -22.17 74.93
N PHE A 620 -21.82 -22.89 75.55
CA PHE A 620 -22.05 -23.85 76.62
C PHE A 620 -22.64 -23.23 77.86
N ASP A 621 -22.10 -22.11 78.31
CA ASP A 621 -22.64 -21.36 79.50
C ASP A 621 -24.07 -20.95 79.27
N GLN A 622 -24.41 -20.50 78.05
CA GLN A 622 -25.81 -20.09 77.74
C GLN A 622 -26.78 -21.27 77.79
N VAL A 623 -26.37 -22.52 77.45
CA VAL A 623 -27.26 -23.68 77.46
C VAL A 623 -27.20 -24.49 78.78
N ALA A 624 -26.22 -24.22 79.64
CA ALA A 624 -25.96 -25.03 80.86
C ALA A 624 -27.19 -25.12 81.77
N LEU A 625 -27.88 -24.04 82.02
CA LEU A 625 -29.07 -24.01 82.81
C LEU A 625 -30.23 -24.81 82.19
N ILE A 626 -30.37 -24.72 80.86
CA ILE A 626 -31.43 -25.43 80.11
C ILE A 626 -31.18 -26.94 80.19
N ALA A 627 -29.96 -27.37 80.09
CA ALA A 627 -29.54 -28.76 80.16
C ALA A 627 -29.75 -29.31 81.58
N GLN A 628 -29.35 -28.55 82.61
CA GLN A 628 -29.56 -28.89 84.01
C GLN A 628 -31.03 -29.07 84.34
N LEU A 629 -31.89 -28.14 83.93
CA LEU A 629 -33.35 -28.21 84.20
C LEU A 629 -33.98 -29.42 83.51
N LYS A 630 -33.43 -29.90 82.37
CA LYS A 630 -33.90 -31.07 81.63
C LYS A 630 -33.26 -32.36 82.09
N GLY A 631 -32.26 -32.32 82.97
CA GLY A 631 -31.49 -33.49 83.42
C GLY A 631 -30.59 -34.10 82.37
N ILE A 632 -30.03 -33.26 81.56
CA ILE A 632 -29.08 -33.67 80.46
C ILE A 632 -27.66 -33.39 80.91
N HIS A 633 -26.76 -34.35 80.69
CA HIS A 633 -25.35 -34.22 80.99
C HIS A 633 -24.63 -33.57 79.73
N LEU A 634 -24.10 -32.35 79.91
CA LEU A 634 -23.27 -31.74 78.94
C LEU A 634 -21.82 -32.18 79.11
N VAL A 635 -21.19 -32.67 78.06
CA VAL A 635 -19.79 -33.07 78.05
C VAL A 635 -19.06 -32.35 76.95
N HIS A 636 -18.01 -31.61 77.32
CA HIS A 636 -17.09 -31.01 76.39
C HIS A 636 -15.75 -31.72 76.46
N ASP A 637 -15.42 -32.44 75.43
CA ASP A 637 -14.09 -33.05 75.28
C ASP A 637 -13.17 -32.06 74.64
N LEU A 638 -12.46 -31.25 75.44
CA LEU A 638 -11.41 -30.34 75.02
C LEU A 638 -10.13 -31.14 74.79
N ASP A 639 -9.55 -31.02 73.61
CA ASP A 639 -8.15 -31.36 73.46
C ASP A 639 -7.36 -30.10 73.87
N GLU A 640 -6.68 -30.16 75.05
CA GLU A 640 -5.99 -28.99 75.64
C GLU A 640 -4.86 -28.43 74.72
N ALA A 641 -4.55 -29.11 73.63
CA ALA A 641 -3.51 -28.75 72.68
C ALA A 641 -4.06 -28.02 71.42
N ASP A 642 -5.38 -27.83 71.29
CA ASP A 642 -5.99 -27.30 70.06
C ASP A 642 -6.35 -25.82 70.24
N GLU A 643 -5.41 -24.90 70.00
CA GLU A 643 -5.56 -23.45 69.99
C GLU A 643 -6.12 -22.94 68.65
N GLY A 644 -7.09 -23.59 68.03
CA GLY A 644 -7.63 -23.23 66.72
C GLY A 644 -8.18 -21.81 66.66
N MET A 645 -7.46 -20.93 65.91
CA MET A 645 -7.92 -19.58 65.60
C MET A 645 -8.75 -19.59 64.34
N VAL A 646 -9.90 -18.90 64.39
CA VAL A 646 -10.79 -18.69 63.23
C VAL A 646 -11.08 -17.21 63.01
N SER A 647 -11.32 -16.81 61.81
CA SER A 647 -11.83 -15.44 61.51
C SER A 647 -13.33 -15.43 61.71
N ALA A 648 -13.82 -14.86 62.77
CA ALA A 648 -15.21 -14.98 63.16
C ALA A 648 -15.87 -13.63 63.59
N ASP A 649 -17.13 -13.48 63.22
CA ASP A 649 -18.05 -12.61 63.97
C ASP A 649 -18.51 -13.37 65.22
N GLN A 650 -17.92 -12.99 66.36
CA GLN A 650 -18.13 -13.67 67.65
C GLN A 650 -19.61 -13.82 67.99
N SER A 651 -20.40 -12.74 67.83
CA SER A 651 -21.83 -12.73 68.19
C SER A 651 -22.63 -13.72 67.35
N LEU A 652 -22.42 -13.75 66.05
CA LEU A 652 -23.19 -14.58 65.13
C LEU A 652 -22.76 -16.06 65.25
N LEU A 653 -21.45 -16.33 65.37
CA LEU A 653 -20.97 -17.72 65.46
C LEU A 653 -21.28 -18.35 66.77
N THR A 654 -21.16 -17.63 67.93
CA THR A 654 -21.65 -18.07 69.24
C THR A 654 -23.13 -18.42 69.19
N ARG A 655 -23.95 -17.59 68.56
CA ARG A 655 -25.39 -17.83 68.42
C ARG A 655 -25.68 -19.06 67.54
N ALA A 656 -24.89 -19.29 66.50
CA ALA A 656 -25.00 -20.48 65.67
C ALA A 656 -24.74 -21.75 66.51
N LEU A 657 -23.66 -21.74 67.29
CA LEU A 657 -23.33 -22.84 68.20
C LEU A 657 -24.42 -23.08 69.26
N PHE A 658 -24.91 -21.97 69.85
CA PHE A 658 -26.02 -22.01 70.77
C PHE A 658 -27.26 -22.73 70.19
N ASN A 659 -27.67 -22.35 68.97
CA ASN A 659 -28.84 -22.93 68.31
C ASN A 659 -28.67 -24.47 68.07
N VAL A 660 -27.46 -24.91 67.71
CA VAL A 660 -27.23 -26.36 67.57
C VAL A 660 -27.26 -27.10 68.91
N LEU A 661 -26.63 -26.52 69.96
CA LEU A 661 -26.64 -27.07 71.32
C LEU A 661 -28.03 -27.06 71.91
N GLU A 662 -28.79 -26.00 71.79
CA GLU A 662 -30.18 -25.91 72.23
C GLU A 662 -31.03 -26.99 71.55
N ASN A 663 -30.90 -27.20 70.27
CA ASN A 663 -31.59 -28.28 69.55
C ASN A 663 -31.17 -29.65 70.08
N ALA A 664 -29.90 -29.92 70.30
CA ALA A 664 -29.40 -31.14 70.84
C ALA A 664 -30.01 -31.45 72.25
N ILE A 665 -30.08 -30.43 73.12
CA ILE A 665 -30.70 -30.53 74.45
C ILE A 665 -32.22 -30.70 74.33
N LYS A 666 -32.85 -29.93 73.45
CA LYS A 666 -34.31 -29.92 73.28
C LYS A 666 -34.84 -31.30 72.86
N TYR A 667 -34.17 -31.99 71.96
CA TYR A 667 -34.65 -33.25 71.41
C TYR A 667 -34.11 -34.48 72.15
N SER A 668 -33.15 -34.35 73.05
CA SER A 668 -32.65 -35.44 73.88
C SER A 668 -33.59 -35.80 75.03
N PRO A 669 -33.81 -37.08 75.39
CA PRO A 669 -34.51 -37.49 76.60
C PRO A 669 -33.76 -37.11 77.89
N SER A 670 -34.48 -36.90 78.99
CA SER A 670 -33.83 -36.69 80.29
C SER A 670 -32.91 -37.88 80.69
N GLY A 671 -31.79 -37.54 81.30
CA GLY A 671 -30.76 -38.56 81.72
C GLY A 671 -29.75 -38.94 80.61
N THR A 672 -29.84 -38.34 79.45
CA THR A 672 -28.90 -38.53 78.30
C THR A 672 -27.75 -37.56 78.34
N THR A 673 -26.76 -37.78 77.45
CA THR A 673 -25.58 -36.94 77.35
C THR A 673 -25.55 -36.25 75.98
N VAL A 674 -25.33 -34.91 75.95
CA VAL A 674 -24.97 -34.16 74.77
C VAL A 674 -23.47 -33.89 74.83
N ARG A 675 -22.75 -34.28 73.76
CA ARG A 675 -21.29 -34.21 73.69
C ARG A 675 -20.87 -33.25 72.58
N LEU A 676 -19.97 -32.34 72.89
CA LEU A 676 -19.30 -31.49 71.95
C LEU A 676 -17.82 -31.90 71.89
N ARG A 677 -17.31 -32.09 70.68
CA ARG A 677 -15.88 -32.29 70.37
C ARG A 677 -15.47 -31.32 69.28
N HIS A 678 -14.27 -30.76 69.39
CA HIS A 678 -13.65 -30.08 68.30
C HIS A 678 -12.23 -30.56 68.14
N SER A 679 -11.75 -30.50 66.89
CA SER A 679 -10.38 -30.91 66.49
C SER A 679 -9.96 -30.14 65.28
N SER A 680 -8.66 -29.84 65.16
CA SER A 680 -8.07 -29.16 64.00
C SER A 680 -7.26 -30.14 63.21
N ALA A 681 -7.50 -30.20 61.88
CA ALA A 681 -6.78 -31.02 60.91
C ALA A 681 -6.77 -30.38 59.50
N GLU A 682 -5.67 -30.44 58.83
CA GLU A 682 -5.53 -30.04 57.42
C GLU A 682 -6.05 -28.61 57.08
N GLY A 683 -5.84 -27.65 57.99
CA GLY A 683 -6.29 -26.27 57.76
C GLY A 683 -7.78 -26.03 58.10
N TRP A 684 -8.46 -27.00 58.67
CA TRP A 684 -9.85 -26.93 59.08
C TRP A 684 -10.01 -27.21 60.54
N LEU A 685 -10.91 -26.48 61.20
CA LEU A 685 -11.45 -26.76 62.49
C LEU A 685 -12.77 -27.51 62.31
N GLU A 686 -12.95 -28.68 62.87
CA GLU A 686 -14.20 -29.43 62.87
C GLU A 686 -14.78 -29.49 64.29
N CYS A 687 -16.00 -28.95 64.47
CA CYS A 687 -16.77 -29.07 65.72
C CYS A 687 -17.94 -30.02 65.53
N ARG A 688 -18.01 -31.08 66.35
CA ARG A 688 -19.06 -32.07 66.32
C ARG A 688 -19.89 -32.00 67.61
N ILE A 689 -21.20 -31.82 67.44
CA ILE A 689 -22.18 -31.83 68.55
C ILE A 689 -23.09 -33.05 68.38
N SER A 690 -22.98 -33.98 69.30
CA SER A 690 -23.71 -35.25 69.27
C SER A 690 -24.73 -35.33 70.38
N ASP A 691 -25.94 -35.68 70.04
CA ASP A 691 -27.05 -35.92 70.97
C ASP A 691 -27.49 -37.43 70.98
N GLN A 692 -28.31 -37.78 71.99
CA GLN A 692 -28.91 -39.10 72.13
C GLN A 692 -30.45 -39.00 71.98
N GLY A 693 -30.89 -38.15 71.09
CA GLY A 693 -32.32 -37.93 70.81
C GLY A 693 -32.93 -39.04 69.92
N PRO A 694 -34.14 -38.79 69.42
CA PRO A 694 -34.87 -39.76 68.60
C PRO A 694 -34.24 -40.00 67.21
N GLY A 695 -33.29 -39.12 66.82
CA GLY A 695 -32.71 -39.13 65.48
C GLY A 695 -33.66 -38.61 64.40
N ILE A 696 -33.13 -38.45 63.20
CA ILE A 696 -33.81 -37.87 62.02
C ILE A 696 -33.83 -38.94 60.92
N ALA A 697 -34.96 -39.09 60.20
CA ALA A 697 -35.06 -40.03 59.09
C ALA A 697 -34.20 -39.61 57.93
N ALA A 698 -33.61 -40.54 57.19
CA ALA A 698 -32.71 -40.26 56.06
C ALA A 698 -33.38 -39.46 54.97
N GLU A 699 -34.70 -39.57 54.83
CA GLU A 699 -35.53 -38.80 53.88
C GLU A 699 -35.61 -37.31 54.22
N ASP A 700 -35.47 -36.95 55.49
CA ASP A 700 -35.61 -35.62 56.01
C ASP A 700 -34.28 -34.83 56.09
N LEU A 701 -33.14 -35.52 56.03
CA LEU A 701 -31.82 -34.89 56.13
C LEU A 701 -31.51 -33.83 55.01
N PRO A 702 -31.89 -34.05 53.74
CA PRO A 702 -31.65 -33.05 52.71
C PRO A 702 -32.36 -31.70 52.93
N GLU A 703 -33.53 -31.72 53.60
CA GLU A 703 -34.34 -30.56 53.84
C GLU A 703 -34.14 -29.96 55.24
N LEU A 704 -33.22 -30.49 56.04
CA LEU A 704 -32.98 -30.09 57.43
C LEU A 704 -32.64 -28.62 57.65
N PHE A 705 -31.97 -27.99 56.67
CA PHE A 705 -31.55 -26.58 56.67
C PHE A 705 -32.49 -25.68 55.91
N SER A 706 -33.64 -26.17 55.43
CA SER A 706 -34.64 -25.39 54.71
C SER A 706 -35.48 -24.52 55.66
N GLN A 707 -35.89 -23.35 55.21
CA GLN A 707 -36.70 -22.39 56.03
C GLN A 707 -38.11 -23.00 56.36
N TYR A 708 -38.57 -22.81 57.59
CA TYR A 708 -39.90 -23.19 58.07
C TYR A 708 -40.22 -24.69 58.00
N ARG A 709 -39.22 -25.59 57.83
CA ARG A 709 -39.43 -27.03 57.84
C ARG A 709 -39.40 -27.58 59.29
N ARG A 710 -40.33 -28.50 59.58
CA ARG A 710 -40.40 -29.29 60.82
C ARG A 710 -40.75 -30.74 60.46
N PHE A 711 -40.15 -31.68 61.18
CA PHE A 711 -40.34 -33.10 60.90
C PHE A 711 -41.27 -33.74 61.92
N ASP A 712 -42.08 -34.71 61.50
CA ASP A 712 -43.16 -35.33 62.31
C ASP A 712 -42.70 -35.96 63.63
N SER A 713 -41.44 -36.35 63.73
CA SER A 713 -40.84 -36.88 64.97
C SER A 713 -40.78 -35.84 66.13
N ALA A 714 -41.11 -34.60 65.89
CA ALA A 714 -41.04 -33.45 66.83
C ALA A 714 -42.43 -32.99 67.33
N GLN A 715 -43.49 -33.82 67.22
CA GLN A 715 -44.83 -33.44 67.74
C GLN A 715 -44.78 -33.19 69.22
N GLY A 716 -44.96 -31.89 69.63
CA GLY A 716 -44.99 -31.44 71.03
C GLY A 716 -43.86 -30.52 71.48
N SER A 717 -42.80 -30.30 70.65
CA SER A 717 -41.76 -29.36 71.03
C SER A 717 -41.93 -28.01 70.32
N GLU A 718 -41.82 -26.87 71.04
CA GLU A 718 -41.90 -25.50 70.49
C GLU A 718 -40.62 -25.18 69.63
N GLY A 719 -40.79 -24.62 68.41
CA GLY A 719 -39.70 -24.12 67.56
C GLY A 719 -40.19 -23.75 66.15
N LEU A 720 -39.55 -22.77 65.51
CA LEU A 720 -40.03 -22.10 64.29
C LEU A 720 -39.42 -22.61 63.01
N GLY A 721 -38.44 -23.53 63.05
CA GLY A 721 -37.77 -24.02 61.85
C GLY A 721 -36.81 -23.03 61.15
N LEU A 722 -36.41 -21.94 61.84
CA LEU A 722 -35.49 -20.93 61.32
C LEU A 722 -34.06 -21.06 61.90
N GLY A 723 -33.90 -21.74 63.05
CA GLY A 723 -32.62 -21.83 63.75
C GLY A 723 -31.49 -22.47 62.95
N LEU A 724 -31.76 -23.61 62.30
CA LEU A 724 -30.76 -24.33 61.51
C LEU A 724 -30.49 -23.63 60.18
N THR A 725 -31.46 -22.93 59.59
CA THR A 725 -31.23 -22.10 58.38
C THR A 725 -30.29 -20.94 58.71
N MET A 726 -30.45 -20.31 59.89
CA MET A 726 -29.54 -19.26 60.36
C MET A 726 -28.13 -19.84 60.61
N VAL A 727 -28.01 -21.03 61.24
CA VAL A 727 -26.73 -21.67 61.46
C VAL A 727 -26.01 -21.89 60.14
N LYS A 728 -26.70 -22.43 59.12
CA LYS A 728 -26.13 -22.67 57.82
C LYS A 728 -25.66 -21.33 57.18
N ALA A 729 -26.47 -20.28 57.18
CA ALA A 729 -26.09 -18.99 56.62
C ALA A 729 -24.84 -18.42 57.33
N VAL A 730 -24.79 -18.48 58.67
CA VAL A 730 -23.62 -18.00 59.42
C VAL A 730 -22.36 -18.81 59.10
N VAL A 731 -22.43 -20.17 59.12
CA VAL A 731 -21.28 -21.03 58.86
C VAL A 731 -20.76 -20.82 57.42
N GLU A 732 -21.64 -20.76 56.42
CA GLU A 732 -21.26 -20.54 55.03
C GLU A 732 -20.63 -19.14 54.83
N ARG A 733 -21.10 -18.12 55.51
CA ARG A 733 -20.49 -16.78 55.49
C ARG A 733 -19.12 -16.70 56.16
N HIS A 734 -18.84 -17.61 57.10
CA HIS A 734 -17.50 -17.79 57.67
C HIS A 734 -16.57 -18.69 56.81
N GLY A 735 -17.00 -18.99 55.57
CA GLY A 735 -16.23 -19.86 54.66
C GLY A 735 -16.25 -21.35 55.05
N GLY A 736 -17.14 -21.73 55.95
CA GLY A 736 -17.27 -23.07 56.50
C GLY A 736 -18.40 -23.91 55.88
N HIS A 737 -18.55 -25.11 56.38
CA HIS A 737 -19.60 -26.06 56.00
C HIS A 737 -20.27 -26.66 57.24
N ILE A 738 -21.60 -26.88 57.22
CA ILE A 738 -22.34 -27.61 58.22
C ILE A 738 -22.92 -28.88 57.65
N GLY A 739 -22.76 -29.98 58.36
CA GLY A 739 -23.28 -31.32 58.02
C GLY A 739 -24.11 -31.90 59.19
N CYS A 740 -24.90 -32.90 58.89
CA CYS A 740 -25.68 -33.67 59.88
C CYS A 740 -25.65 -35.14 59.54
N GLU A 741 -25.32 -35.95 60.52
CA GLU A 741 -25.43 -37.41 60.50
C GLU A 741 -26.45 -37.84 61.58
N SER A 742 -27.44 -38.64 61.23
CA SER A 742 -28.47 -39.03 62.16
C SER A 742 -28.98 -40.46 61.87
N VAL A 743 -29.26 -41.19 62.92
CA VAL A 743 -29.88 -42.52 62.84
C VAL A 743 -31.04 -42.58 63.78
N VAL A 744 -32.23 -42.93 63.29
CA VAL A 744 -33.45 -43.02 64.06
C VAL A 744 -33.26 -43.97 65.29
N GLY A 745 -33.55 -43.48 66.47
CA GLY A 745 -33.40 -44.17 67.74
C GLY A 745 -31.98 -44.16 68.33
N LYS A 746 -30.97 -43.56 67.67
CA LYS A 746 -29.61 -43.46 68.16
C LYS A 746 -29.10 -42.07 68.46
N GLY A 747 -29.75 -41.04 67.92
CA GLY A 747 -29.38 -39.64 68.08
C GLY A 747 -28.91 -38.95 66.82
N THR A 748 -28.48 -37.70 66.94
CA THR A 748 -28.01 -36.87 65.83
C THR A 748 -26.64 -36.27 66.15
N THR A 749 -25.79 -36.14 65.11
CA THR A 749 -24.51 -35.45 65.19
C THR A 749 -24.46 -34.37 64.14
N PHE A 750 -24.33 -33.12 64.57
CA PHE A 750 -24.02 -31.98 63.71
C PHE A 750 -22.51 -31.77 63.63
N SER A 751 -21.99 -31.54 62.43
CA SER A 751 -20.57 -31.21 62.18
C SER A 751 -20.46 -29.84 61.53
N ILE A 752 -19.74 -28.93 62.17
CA ILE A 752 -19.43 -27.59 61.65
C ILE A 752 -17.95 -27.56 61.37
N ARG A 753 -17.60 -27.22 60.12
CA ARG A 753 -16.22 -27.07 59.70
C ARG A 753 -15.95 -25.60 59.35
N LEU A 754 -14.91 -25.01 59.92
CA LEU A 754 -14.46 -23.65 59.67
C LEU A 754 -12.99 -23.62 59.25
N PRO A 755 -12.60 -22.70 58.34
CA PRO A 755 -11.19 -22.56 57.99
C PRO A 755 -10.41 -22.00 59.19
N LEU A 756 -9.24 -22.60 59.47
CA LEU A 756 -8.28 -22.07 60.42
C LEU A 756 -7.59 -20.85 59.84
N LEU A 757 -7.34 -19.85 60.68
CA LEU A 757 -6.43 -18.78 60.34
C LEU A 757 -4.99 -19.37 60.37
N GLU A 758 -4.32 -19.32 59.20
CA GLU A 758 -2.88 -19.58 59.17
C GLU A 758 -2.16 -18.43 59.88
N ASP A 759 -1.18 -18.77 60.77
CA ASP A 759 -0.33 -17.81 61.49
C ASP A 759 0.43 -16.84 60.61
#